data_233731fa49c01b24d09069dc4feb2d61
#
_entry.id   233731fa49c01b24d09069dc4feb2d61
#
_cell.length_a   1.000
_cell.length_b   1.000
_cell.length_c   1.000
_cell.angle_alpha   90.00
_cell.angle_beta   90.00
_cell.angle_gamma   90.00
#
_symmetry.space_group_name_H-M   'P 1'
#
loop_
_entity.id
_entity.type
_entity.pdbx_description
1 polymer ?
#
loop_
_entity_poly.entity_id
_entity_poly.type
_entity_poly.pdbx_seq_one_letter_code
_entity_poly.pdbx_strand_id
1 'polypeptide(L)'
;MSWLRQLVLMGLVTLPPFVVPRPVVAQKRALTFDDFIALPSVGDPQLSPDGRRVAYTVTTYSLQDNRGTGRIWIADVATGEARQLTQGPGSDRQPRWSPDGSTLGFVSTRQGSSGGGGGGPQLWVLTLSGGEARKVTNLPDGVSDPVWLPDGKGLLVTSDIKWPAEQEIDRRNGNYPTDARLWTDLFYRHWDDWRAGKRQHVFSVSLADGHATDLMPVDRDVPTIATSGDGDVSVSPDGREIAVAIHGEPVADNTNVDIYVMVRDGGRGTGDGAMRQVTTSRGADNTPRYSPDGQWLAYLSLERPGFEADRSRLMLLRRKDGRTEGGSPTEVTAGWTLSVGSYVWCPDSKCIYAVVDERGAENVHRIDVPSFRHSVAFSGGVNTGVAVAPDGRSFVHLHSSGNHPAEVWVTGRPLSHHSDAGIAGLDLRPLEPLGFVGALGDSVFGWLLKPPGFDPAKKYPLAYLIHGGPQGAWHDEWHARWNYQMFASRGYVVAAVNFHGSTGYGQKFTDAISQHWGDYPFEDLMKGLDAVARLPYVDSTRMGAAGASYGGYMVYWLAGHTNRFKVLVDHDGVFNPTSMYGSTEELWFVEWEFGGALYGNRPLYDKWSPLAFAASWKTPMLIVHSQLDYRVDLSEGYQAFTALRKMGVPAKFLYFPDEGHWVLRPRNRRIWWGTVLDWLDQYLKPAGAAVGAGGAGSR
;
A
#
# COMPACT_ATOMS: atom_id res chain seq x y z
N MET A 1 -82.98 -23.23 -63.28
CA MET A 1 -81.60 -23.62 -63.58
C MET A 1 -80.73 -23.17 -62.47
N SER A 2 -80.22 -24.13 -61.77
CA SER A 2 -79.47 -24.10 -60.48
C SER A 2 -78.00 -23.79 -60.69
N TRP A 3 -77.44 -23.06 -59.78
CA TRP A 3 -76.02 -23.22 -59.43
C TRP A 3 -75.81 -23.03 -57.95
N LEU A 4 -75.31 -24.14 -57.28
CA LEU A 4 -74.85 -24.21 -55.93
C LEU A 4 -73.64 -23.33 -55.66
N ARG A 5 -73.62 -22.62 -54.53
CA ARG A 5 -72.44 -22.04 -53.95
C ARG A 5 -71.97 -22.93 -52.76
N GLN A 6 -70.78 -23.54 -52.91
CA GLN A 6 -70.05 -24.19 -51.81
C GLN A 6 -69.36 -23.11 -51.00
N LEU A 7 -69.62 -23.07 -49.70
CA LEU A 7 -68.87 -22.34 -48.69
C LEU A 7 -67.71 -23.22 -48.22
N VAL A 8 -66.46 -22.75 -48.45
CA VAL A 8 -65.28 -23.34 -47.84
C VAL A 8 -65.05 -22.65 -46.48
N LEU A 9 -65.24 -23.35 -45.35
CA LEU A 9 -64.79 -22.89 -44.03
C LEU A 9 -63.29 -23.12 -43.92
N MET A 10 -62.50 -22.04 -43.92
CA MET A 10 -61.10 -22.06 -43.49
C MET A 10 -61.05 -21.98 -41.95
N GLY A 11 -60.68 -23.06 -41.29
CA GLY A 11 -60.39 -23.08 -39.87
C GLY A 11 -59.09 -22.37 -39.57
N LEU A 12 -59.15 -21.25 -38.83
CA LEU A 12 -57.98 -20.60 -38.25
C LEU A 12 -57.43 -21.49 -37.12
N VAL A 13 -56.30 -22.14 -37.38
CA VAL A 13 -55.47 -22.78 -36.32
C VAL A 13 -54.65 -21.69 -35.63
N THR A 14 -55.08 -21.24 -34.46
CA THR A 14 -54.31 -20.36 -33.59
C THR A 14 -53.19 -21.18 -32.93
N LEU A 15 -51.95 -21.02 -33.38
CA LEU A 15 -50.79 -21.52 -32.65
C LEU A 15 -50.62 -20.77 -31.32
N PRO A 16 -50.35 -21.47 -30.20
CA PRO A 16 -50.07 -20.79 -28.95
C PRO A 16 -48.83 -19.92 -29.03
N PRO A 17 -48.77 -18.77 -28.33
CA PRO A 17 -47.62 -17.89 -28.36
C PRO A 17 -46.39 -18.65 -27.84
N PHE A 18 -45.31 -18.69 -28.62
CA PHE A 18 -43.99 -19.14 -28.19
C PHE A 18 -43.54 -18.26 -27.01
N VAL A 19 -43.59 -18.79 -25.78
CA VAL A 19 -42.96 -18.17 -24.65
C VAL A 19 -41.47 -18.41 -24.79
N VAL A 20 -40.74 -17.40 -25.32
CA VAL A 20 -39.27 -17.39 -25.28
C VAL A 20 -38.88 -17.33 -23.80
N PRO A 21 -38.20 -18.33 -23.25
CA PRO A 21 -37.74 -18.27 -21.86
C PRO A 21 -36.83 -17.06 -21.74
N ARG A 22 -37.18 -16.10 -20.92
CA ARG A 22 -36.26 -15.02 -20.54
C ARG A 22 -35.02 -15.70 -19.93
N PRO A 23 -33.81 -15.29 -20.32
CA PRO A 23 -32.61 -15.81 -19.68
C PRO A 23 -32.73 -15.51 -18.17
N VAL A 24 -32.73 -16.54 -17.36
CA VAL A 24 -32.62 -16.41 -15.91
C VAL A 24 -31.22 -15.84 -15.66
N VAL A 25 -31.13 -14.53 -15.45
CA VAL A 25 -29.89 -13.91 -14.98
C VAL A 25 -29.64 -14.54 -13.61
N ALA A 26 -28.56 -15.32 -13.50
CA ALA A 26 -28.18 -15.93 -12.24
C ALA A 26 -28.05 -14.80 -11.19
N GLN A 27 -28.75 -14.95 -10.06
CA GLN A 27 -28.70 -13.97 -8.99
C GLN A 27 -27.25 -13.90 -8.48
N LYS A 28 -26.65 -12.70 -8.52
CA LYS A 28 -25.32 -12.46 -7.98
C LYS A 28 -25.30 -12.76 -6.47
N ARG A 29 -24.22 -13.33 -5.98
CA ARG A 29 -24.05 -13.73 -4.57
C ARG A 29 -23.04 -12.83 -3.83
N ALA A 30 -23.05 -12.91 -2.51
CA ALA A 30 -22.06 -12.25 -1.66
C ALA A 30 -20.66 -12.84 -1.87
N LEU A 31 -19.62 -12.01 -1.67
CA LEU A 31 -18.21 -12.38 -1.65
C LEU A 31 -17.90 -13.27 -0.43
N THR A 32 -17.14 -14.35 -0.64
CA THR A 32 -16.60 -15.20 0.43
C THR A 32 -15.11 -14.97 0.59
N PHE A 33 -14.51 -15.45 1.69
CA PHE A 33 -13.06 -15.41 1.83
C PHE A 33 -12.33 -16.23 0.74
N ASP A 34 -12.92 -17.37 0.34
CA ASP A 34 -12.32 -18.20 -0.72
C ASP A 34 -12.33 -17.49 -2.07
N ASP A 35 -13.38 -16.73 -2.39
CA ASP A 35 -13.37 -15.85 -3.56
C ASP A 35 -12.31 -14.78 -3.44
N PHE A 36 -12.27 -14.09 -2.30
CA PHE A 36 -11.36 -12.97 -2.06
C PHE A 36 -9.89 -13.37 -2.19
N ILE A 37 -9.49 -14.51 -1.60
CA ILE A 37 -8.10 -14.97 -1.65
C ILE A 37 -7.73 -15.59 -3.01
N ALA A 38 -8.71 -16.04 -3.79
CA ALA A 38 -8.51 -16.56 -5.14
C ALA A 38 -8.30 -15.46 -6.20
N LEU A 39 -8.71 -14.22 -5.91
CA LEU A 39 -8.48 -13.09 -6.81
C LEU A 39 -6.98 -12.77 -6.86
N PRO A 40 -6.39 -12.68 -8.06
CA PRO A 40 -4.99 -12.30 -8.20
C PRO A 40 -4.78 -10.82 -7.86
N SER A 41 -3.57 -10.50 -7.42
CA SER A 41 -3.10 -9.11 -7.32
C SER A 41 -2.25 -8.76 -8.53
N VAL A 42 -2.63 -7.71 -9.24
CA VAL A 42 -1.87 -7.16 -10.37
C VAL A 42 -1.04 -5.98 -9.89
N GLY A 43 0.23 -5.90 -10.29
CA GLY A 43 1.13 -4.86 -9.82
C GLY A 43 2.29 -4.56 -10.76
N ASP A 44 2.99 -3.46 -10.49
CA ASP A 44 4.25 -3.04 -11.12
C ASP A 44 4.19 -3.05 -12.67
N PRO A 45 3.29 -2.28 -13.32
CA PRO A 45 3.19 -2.21 -14.75
C PRO A 45 4.36 -1.39 -15.33
N GLN A 46 5.04 -1.96 -16.32
CA GLN A 46 6.19 -1.37 -16.99
C GLN A 46 5.95 -1.31 -18.49
N LEU A 47 5.88 -0.10 -19.04
CA LEU A 47 5.71 0.11 -20.48
C LEU A 47 7.05 -0.09 -21.19
N SER A 48 7.03 -0.83 -22.31
CA SER A 48 8.24 -0.99 -23.14
C SER A 48 8.69 0.34 -23.74
N PRO A 49 9.99 0.54 -24.02
CA PRO A 49 10.51 1.79 -24.59
C PRO A 49 9.85 2.21 -25.91
N ASP A 50 9.35 1.25 -26.70
CA ASP A 50 8.59 1.52 -27.94
C ASP A 50 7.10 1.81 -27.72
N GLY A 51 6.60 1.71 -26.46
CA GLY A 51 5.22 1.94 -26.10
C GLY A 51 4.23 0.86 -26.51
N ARG A 52 4.69 -0.28 -27.03
CA ARG A 52 3.81 -1.31 -27.61
C ARG A 52 3.41 -2.40 -26.64
N ARG A 53 4.16 -2.63 -25.58
CA ARG A 53 3.95 -3.73 -24.65
C ARG A 53 4.03 -3.26 -23.20
N VAL A 54 3.27 -3.90 -22.33
CA VAL A 54 3.34 -3.69 -20.88
C VAL A 54 3.77 -5.01 -20.24
N ALA A 55 4.86 -4.99 -19.47
CA ALA A 55 5.22 -6.06 -18.56
C ALA A 55 4.69 -5.73 -17.16
N TYR A 56 4.12 -6.70 -16.46
CA TYR A 56 3.55 -6.50 -15.12
C TYR A 56 3.59 -7.79 -14.31
N THR A 57 3.43 -7.68 -13.00
CA THR A 57 3.41 -8.82 -12.10
C THR A 57 1.96 -9.22 -11.76
N VAL A 58 1.65 -10.51 -11.84
CA VAL A 58 0.40 -11.11 -11.35
C VAL A 58 0.75 -12.06 -10.22
N THR A 59 0.26 -11.78 -9.02
CA THR A 59 0.48 -12.60 -7.82
C THR A 59 -0.79 -13.38 -7.50
N THR A 60 -0.67 -14.70 -7.41
CA THR A 60 -1.72 -15.61 -6.93
C THR A 60 -1.38 -16.13 -5.55
N TYR A 61 -2.38 -16.42 -4.74
CA TYR A 61 -2.22 -16.83 -3.34
C TYR A 61 -2.61 -18.29 -3.15
N SER A 62 -1.79 -19.04 -2.40
CA SER A 62 -2.02 -20.45 -2.07
C SER A 62 -2.17 -20.61 -0.56
N LEU A 63 -3.33 -21.11 -0.14
CA LEU A 63 -3.55 -21.53 1.25
C LEU A 63 -2.72 -22.78 1.60
N GLN A 64 -2.49 -23.67 0.63
CA GLN A 64 -1.70 -24.87 0.84
C GLN A 64 -0.24 -24.54 1.10
N ASP A 65 0.35 -23.62 0.32
CA ASP A 65 1.75 -23.20 0.44
C ASP A 65 1.94 -22.03 1.41
N ASN A 66 0.86 -21.44 1.88
CA ASN A 66 0.81 -20.26 2.76
C ASN A 66 1.62 -19.06 2.23
N ARG A 67 1.55 -18.81 0.94
CA ARG A 67 2.31 -17.73 0.28
C ARG A 67 1.65 -17.22 -0.99
N GLY A 68 2.05 -16.00 -1.39
CA GLY A 68 1.82 -15.45 -2.73
C GLY A 68 2.92 -15.88 -3.69
N THR A 69 2.57 -16.09 -4.96
CA THR A 69 3.53 -16.42 -6.03
C THR A 69 3.31 -15.48 -7.20
N GLY A 70 4.29 -14.58 -7.43
CA GLY A 70 4.30 -13.64 -8.54
C GLY A 70 4.76 -14.30 -9.85
N ARG A 71 4.16 -13.87 -10.96
CA ARG A 71 4.56 -14.19 -12.33
C ARG A 71 4.55 -12.93 -13.16
N ILE A 72 5.50 -12.82 -14.07
CA ILE A 72 5.54 -11.72 -15.02
C ILE A 72 4.65 -12.07 -16.20
N TRP A 73 3.78 -11.13 -16.52
CA TRP A 73 2.91 -11.16 -17.68
C TRP A 73 3.32 -10.05 -18.65
N ILE A 74 2.96 -10.21 -19.90
CA ILE A 74 3.16 -9.20 -20.95
C ILE A 74 1.87 -9.06 -21.75
N ALA A 75 1.46 -7.81 -21.96
CA ALA A 75 0.30 -7.48 -22.79
C ALA A 75 0.70 -6.57 -23.96
N ASP A 76 0.06 -6.76 -25.11
CA ASP A 76 0.14 -5.84 -26.24
C ASP A 76 -0.82 -4.66 -26.03
N VAL A 77 -0.31 -3.44 -26.12
CA VAL A 77 -1.06 -2.21 -25.80
C VAL A 77 -2.20 -1.98 -26.80
N ALA A 78 -2.02 -2.35 -28.07
CA ALA A 78 -3.00 -2.10 -29.13
C ALA A 78 -4.14 -3.12 -29.10
N THR A 79 -3.82 -4.41 -28.93
CA THR A 79 -4.80 -5.50 -29.02
C THR A 79 -5.37 -5.89 -27.66
N GLY A 80 -4.65 -5.65 -26.55
CA GLY A 80 -4.99 -6.13 -25.21
C GLY A 80 -4.67 -7.62 -25.01
N GLU A 81 -4.05 -8.28 -25.99
CA GLU A 81 -3.67 -9.68 -25.85
C GLU A 81 -2.59 -9.82 -24.77
N ALA A 82 -2.89 -10.58 -23.72
CA ALA A 82 -1.99 -10.79 -22.60
C ALA A 82 -1.59 -12.25 -22.47
N ARG A 83 -0.31 -12.50 -22.12
CA ARG A 83 0.19 -13.86 -21.85
C ARG A 83 1.16 -13.86 -20.67
N GLN A 84 1.18 -14.96 -19.96
CA GLN A 84 2.18 -15.21 -18.94
C GLN A 84 3.56 -15.41 -19.61
N LEU A 85 4.54 -14.62 -19.15
CA LEU A 85 5.90 -14.66 -19.70
C LEU A 85 6.82 -15.58 -18.91
N THR A 86 6.72 -15.59 -17.58
CA THR A 86 7.60 -16.39 -16.73
C THR A 86 6.87 -17.55 -16.08
N GLN A 87 7.57 -18.69 -15.95
CA GLN A 87 7.09 -19.95 -15.38
C GLN A 87 8.17 -20.56 -14.49
N GLY A 88 7.85 -21.61 -13.74
CA GLY A 88 8.80 -22.37 -12.93
C GLY A 88 8.61 -22.20 -11.43
N PRO A 89 9.49 -22.77 -10.61
CA PRO A 89 9.41 -22.66 -9.15
C PRO A 89 9.79 -21.25 -8.67
N GLY A 90 9.31 -20.87 -7.49
CA GLY A 90 9.58 -19.55 -6.90
C GLY A 90 8.65 -18.46 -7.38
N SER A 91 9.00 -17.22 -7.08
CA SER A 91 8.23 -16.02 -7.41
C SER A 91 9.07 -15.08 -8.26
N ASP A 92 8.48 -14.50 -9.28
CA ASP A 92 9.09 -13.52 -10.19
C ASP A 92 8.38 -12.17 -10.02
N ARG A 93 9.14 -11.07 -9.89
CA ARG A 93 8.63 -9.73 -9.64
C ARG A 93 9.55 -8.65 -10.18
N GLN A 94 9.11 -7.40 -10.14
CA GLN A 94 9.88 -6.21 -10.52
C GLN A 94 10.45 -6.30 -11.95
N PRO A 95 9.59 -6.52 -12.98
CA PRO A 95 10.06 -6.51 -14.37
C PRO A 95 10.58 -5.13 -14.76
N ARG A 96 11.72 -5.07 -15.45
CA ARG A 96 12.30 -3.82 -15.98
C ARG A 96 12.81 -4.05 -17.39
N TRP A 97 12.37 -3.21 -18.31
CA TRP A 97 12.79 -3.27 -19.70
C TRP A 97 14.22 -2.79 -19.88
N SER A 98 15.00 -3.49 -20.70
CA SER A 98 16.26 -2.93 -21.22
C SER A 98 15.99 -1.68 -22.07
N PRO A 99 16.96 -0.75 -22.18
CA PRO A 99 16.78 0.49 -22.96
C PRO A 99 16.38 0.27 -24.41
N ASP A 100 16.79 -0.83 -25.02
CA ASP A 100 16.43 -1.23 -26.38
C ASP A 100 15.12 -2.04 -26.49
N GLY A 101 14.49 -2.37 -25.34
CA GLY A 101 13.25 -3.15 -25.30
C GLY A 101 13.39 -4.63 -25.67
N SER A 102 14.61 -5.15 -25.84
CA SER A 102 14.84 -6.53 -26.26
C SER A 102 14.84 -7.54 -25.10
N THR A 103 15.11 -7.07 -23.89
CA THR A 103 15.33 -7.91 -22.71
C THR A 103 14.55 -7.37 -21.52
N LEU A 104 14.05 -8.27 -20.66
CA LEU A 104 13.51 -7.95 -19.34
C LEU A 104 14.49 -8.41 -18.26
N GLY A 105 14.89 -7.48 -17.38
CA GLY A 105 15.46 -7.78 -16.07
C GLY A 105 14.34 -7.97 -15.06
N PHE A 106 14.48 -8.88 -14.11
CA PHE A 106 13.50 -9.12 -13.06
C PHE A 106 14.13 -9.81 -11.85
N VAL A 107 13.46 -9.70 -10.70
CA VAL A 107 13.87 -10.34 -9.45
C VAL A 107 13.14 -11.66 -9.29
N SER A 108 13.88 -12.74 -8.95
CA SER A 108 13.30 -14.07 -8.84
C SER A 108 13.87 -14.88 -7.69
N THR A 109 12.99 -15.71 -7.07
CA THR A 109 13.34 -16.70 -6.05
C THR A 109 13.48 -18.13 -6.60
N ARG A 110 13.64 -18.33 -7.94
CA ARG A 110 13.65 -19.65 -8.62
C ARG A 110 14.68 -20.64 -8.11
N GLN A 111 15.84 -20.17 -7.67
CA GLN A 111 16.92 -21.01 -7.17
C GLN A 111 17.45 -20.39 -5.89
N GLY A 112 17.21 -21.00 -4.74
CA GLY A 112 17.87 -20.66 -3.51
C GLY A 112 17.06 -20.44 -2.26
N SER A 113 15.73 -20.48 -2.30
CA SER A 113 14.91 -20.24 -1.10
C SER A 113 14.25 -21.48 -0.49
N SER A 114 14.69 -22.67 -0.84
CA SER A 114 14.20 -23.90 -0.21
C SER A 114 15.22 -24.47 0.76
N GLY A 115 15.10 -24.08 2.04
CA GLY A 115 15.69 -24.79 3.17
C GLY A 115 17.12 -24.38 3.54
N GLY A 116 17.27 -23.51 4.53
CA GLY A 116 18.39 -23.57 5.47
C GLY A 116 19.78 -23.16 5.01
N GLY A 117 19.91 -22.39 3.94
CA GLY A 117 21.21 -21.90 3.48
C GLY A 117 21.04 -20.70 2.55
N GLY A 118 21.27 -19.52 3.08
CA GLY A 118 21.29 -18.18 2.56
C GLY A 118 21.28 -17.98 1.05
N GLY A 119 20.17 -17.55 0.50
CA GLY A 119 20.08 -17.06 -0.86
C GLY A 119 18.75 -16.34 -1.05
N GLY A 120 18.73 -15.04 -0.78
CA GLY A 120 17.59 -14.17 -1.10
C GLY A 120 17.25 -14.17 -2.60
N PRO A 121 16.22 -13.42 -3.03
CA PRO A 121 15.87 -13.28 -4.43
C PRO A 121 17.05 -12.71 -5.26
N GLN A 122 17.19 -13.15 -6.52
CA GLN A 122 18.32 -12.76 -7.37
C GLN A 122 17.84 -12.08 -8.65
N LEU A 123 18.72 -11.29 -9.28
CA LEU A 123 18.48 -10.70 -10.60
C LEU A 123 18.57 -11.78 -11.70
N TRP A 124 17.56 -11.77 -12.54
CA TRP A 124 17.47 -12.61 -13.73
C TRP A 124 17.20 -11.74 -14.95
N VAL A 125 17.59 -12.22 -16.13
CA VAL A 125 17.26 -11.58 -17.40
C VAL A 125 16.64 -12.57 -18.36
N LEU A 126 15.70 -12.09 -19.17
CA LEU A 126 14.99 -12.86 -20.20
C LEU A 126 14.98 -12.08 -21.52
N THR A 127 15.61 -12.65 -22.56
CA THR A 127 15.56 -12.08 -23.90
C THR A 127 14.22 -12.43 -24.57
N LEU A 128 13.53 -11.45 -25.12
CA LEU A 128 12.17 -11.63 -25.64
C LEU A 128 12.09 -12.29 -27.01
N SER A 129 13.21 -12.37 -27.73
CA SER A 129 13.30 -13.13 -28.99
C SER A 129 13.28 -14.64 -28.80
N GLY A 130 13.37 -15.13 -27.55
CA GLY A 130 13.34 -16.54 -27.17
C GLY A 130 14.49 -16.94 -26.25
N GLY A 131 14.40 -18.15 -25.71
CA GLY A 131 15.36 -18.70 -24.74
C GLY A 131 14.79 -18.74 -23.32
N GLU A 132 15.61 -19.30 -22.42
CA GLU A 132 15.30 -19.37 -20.98
C GLU A 132 15.85 -18.16 -20.24
N ALA A 133 15.22 -17.84 -19.11
CA ALA A 133 15.73 -16.81 -18.23
C ALA A 133 17.08 -17.21 -17.62
N ARG A 134 18.05 -16.30 -17.61
CA ARG A 134 19.39 -16.48 -17.08
C ARG A 134 19.54 -15.74 -15.74
N LYS A 135 20.05 -16.44 -14.72
CA LYS A 135 20.45 -15.86 -13.45
C LYS A 135 21.68 -14.96 -13.66
N VAL A 136 21.67 -13.76 -13.09
CA VAL A 136 22.78 -12.79 -13.22
C VAL A 136 23.55 -12.65 -11.92
N THR A 137 22.87 -12.52 -10.77
CA THR A 137 23.51 -12.30 -9.46
C THR A 137 23.52 -13.55 -8.58
N ASN A 138 24.41 -13.54 -7.59
CA ASN A 138 24.45 -14.53 -6.52
C ASN A 138 24.87 -13.85 -5.20
N LEU A 139 24.19 -12.76 -4.83
CA LEU A 139 24.46 -12.04 -3.59
C LEU A 139 23.82 -12.77 -2.40
N PRO A 140 24.51 -12.84 -1.24
CA PRO A 140 24.06 -13.65 -0.09
C PRO A 140 22.68 -13.26 0.43
N ASP A 141 22.39 -11.98 0.55
CA ASP A 141 21.12 -11.47 1.07
C ASP A 141 20.08 -11.20 -0.04
N GLY A 142 20.41 -11.54 -1.29
CA GLY A 142 19.55 -11.32 -2.43
C GLY A 142 19.63 -9.92 -3.00
N VAL A 143 18.71 -9.60 -3.92
CA VAL A 143 18.62 -8.27 -4.55
C VAL A 143 17.17 -7.81 -4.70
N SER A 144 17.01 -6.48 -4.78
CA SER A 144 15.75 -5.82 -5.15
C SER A 144 16.01 -4.59 -6.05
N ASP A 145 14.94 -3.97 -6.51
CA ASP A 145 14.89 -2.67 -7.18
C ASP A 145 15.84 -2.51 -8.38
N PRO A 146 15.73 -3.40 -9.38
CA PRO A 146 16.59 -3.36 -10.54
C PRO A 146 16.34 -2.10 -11.39
N VAL A 147 17.42 -1.37 -11.72
CA VAL A 147 17.40 -0.19 -12.60
C VAL A 147 18.42 -0.39 -13.72
N TRP A 148 17.98 -0.40 -14.97
CA TRP A 148 18.90 -0.54 -16.11
C TRP A 148 19.83 0.63 -16.24
N LEU A 149 21.09 0.35 -16.56
CA LEU A 149 22.03 1.36 -17.04
C LEU A 149 21.66 1.74 -18.49
N PRO A 150 21.81 3.04 -18.87
CA PRO A 150 21.41 3.52 -20.20
C PRO A 150 22.12 2.83 -21.36
N ASP A 151 23.33 2.30 -21.14
CA ASP A 151 24.10 1.57 -22.14
C ASP A 151 23.66 0.12 -22.35
N GLY A 152 22.69 -0.35 -21.55
CA GLY A 152 22.16 -1.72 -21.60
C GLY A 152 23.13 -2.81 -21.17
N LYS A 153 24.32 -2.47 -20.65
CA LYS A 153 25.37 -3.46 -20.30
C LYS A 153 25.29 -3.96 -18.87
N GLY A 154 24.44 -3.36 -18.05
CA GLY A 154 24.29 -3.72 -16.66
C GLY A 154 23.05 -3.11 -16.03
N LEU A 155 22.84 -3.43 -14.75
CA LEU A 155 21.79 -2.88 -13.91
C LEU A 155 22.35 -2.42 -12.57
N LEU A 156 21.70 -1.45 -11.96
CA LEU A 156 21.81 -1.22 -10.53
C LEU A 156 20.80 -2.12 -9.82
N VAL A 157 21.16 -2.59 -8.63
CA VAL A 157 20.28 -3.33 -7.72
C VAL A 157 20.56 -2.90 -6.29
N THR A 158 19.61 -3.06 -5.38
CA THR A 158 19.85 -2.93 -3.94
C THR A 158 20.08 -4.32 -3.33
N SER A 159 20.95 -4.40 -2.32
CA SER A 159 21.21 -5.60 -1.55
C SER A 159 21.69 -5.23 -0.15
N ASP A 160 21.27 -6.01 0.85
CA ASP A 160 21.82 -5.88 2.20
C ASP A 160 23.22 -6.46 2.28
N ILE A 161 24.08 -5.77 3.04
CA ILE A 161 25.40 -6.25 3.43
C ILE A 161 25.52 -6.29 4.95
N LYS A 162 26.40 -7.17 5.46
CA LYS A 162 26.77 -7.16 6.87
C LYS A 162 27.82 -6.11 7.14
N TRP A 163 27.60 -5.27 8.16
CA TRP A 163 28.53 -4.24 8.57
C TRP A 163 29.39 -4.69 9.77
N PRO A 164 30.59 -4.09 9.98
CA PRO A 164 31.58 -4.60 10.96
C PRO A 164 31.12 -4.79 12.40
N ALA A 165 30.12 -4.06 12.88
CA ALA A 165 29.61 -4.21 14.25
C ALA A 165 29.04 -5.61 14.54
N GLU A 166 28.38 -6.24 13.58
CA GLU A 166 27.86 -7.60 13.70
C GLU A 166 28.99 -8.65 13.75
N GLN A 167 30.09 -8.36 13.03
CA GLN A 167 31.28 -9.22 13.02
C GLN A 167 31.97 -9.29 14.41
N GLU A 168 31.70 -8.35 15.31
CA GLU A 168 32.25 -8.39 16.66
C GLU A 168 31.64 -9.52 17.51
N ILE A 169 30.34 -9.75 17.39
CA ILE A 169 29.66 -10.88 18.08
C ILE A 169 30.17 -12.20 17.53
N ASP A 170 30.27 -12.35 16.22
CA ASP A 170 30.81 -13.54 15.57
C ASP A 170 32.24 -13.82 16.04
N ARG A 171 33.08 -12.79 16.15
CA ARG A 171 34.45 -12.91 16.66
C ARG A 171 34.51 -13.32 18.16
N ARG A 172 33.62 -12.78 18.99
CA ARG A 172 33.56 -13.13 20.41
C ARG A 172 33.08 -14.55 20.65
N ASN A 173 32.20 -15.03 19.79
CA ASN A 173 31.52 -16.31 19.94
C ASN A 173 32.31 -17.48 19.32
N GLY A 174 33.24 -17.23 18.42
CA GLY A 174 34.09 -18.22 17.79
C GLY A 174 33.29 -19.30 17.08
N ASN A 175 33.48 -20.57 17.44
CA ASN A 175 32.81 -21.71 16.83
C ASN A 175 31.44 -22.07 17.47
N TYR A 176 30.94 -21.29 18.41
CA TYR A 176 29.68 -21.54 19.09
C TYR A 176 28.60 -20.59 18.57
N PRO A 177 27.70 -21.03 17.65
CA PRO A 177 26.65 -20.17 17.14
C PRO A 177 25.71 -19.70 18.25
N THR A 178 25.28 -18.45 18.20
CA THR A 178 24.33 -17.85 19.12
C THR A 178 23.38 -16.93 18.36
N ASP A 179 22.15 -16.77 18.89
CA ASP A 179 21.19 -15.79 18.43
C ASP A 179 21.27 -14.46 19.21
N ALA A 180 22.28 -14.34 20.12
CA ALA A 180 22.50 -13.10 20.85
C ALA A 180 22.88 -11.97 19.90
N ARG A 181 22.36 -10.77 20.17
CA ARG A 181 22.60 -9.56 19.40
C ARG A 181 23.03 -8.43 20.31
N LEU A 182 23.89 -7.56 19.82
CA LEU A 182 24.40 -6.40 20.55
C LEU A 182 24.17 -5.14 19.70
N TRP A 183 23.47 -4.18 20.26
CA TRP A 183 23.29 -2.86 19.65
C TRP A 183 23.83 -1.80 20.59
N THR A 184 24.39 -0.76 20.00
CA THR A 184 24.89 0.45 20.66
C THR A 184 24.04 1.66 20.35
N ASP A 185 23.21 1.57 19.29
CA ASP A 185 22.45 2.66 18.74
C ASP A 185 20.99 2.27 18.50
N LEU A 186 20.12 3.27 18.33
CA LEU A 186 18.74 3.10 17.93
C LEU A 186 18.63 2.75 16.44
N PHE A 187 17.39 2.44 16.02
CA PHE A 187 17.04 1.92 14.69
C PHE A 187 17.59 0.51 14.43
N TYR A 188 17.64 -0.31 15.50
CA TYR A 188 18.02 -1.71 15.42
C TYR A 188 16.91 -2.63 14.89
N ARG A 189 15.69 -2.11 14.78
CA ARG A 189 14.51 -2.75 14.17
C ARG A 189 13.89 -1.80 13.18
N HIS A 190 13.24 -2.34 12.14
CA HIS A 190 12.43 -1.56 11.21
C HIS A 190 11.27 -2.41 10.72
N TRP A 191 10.06 -1.92 10.88
CA TRP A 191 8.79 -2.51 10.46
C TRP A 191 8.52 -3.88 11.09
N ASP A 192 9.04 -4.98 10.53
CA ASP A 192 8.91 -6.36 11.01
C ASP A 192 10.25 -7.12 11.02
N ASP A 193 11.36 -6.41 10.76
CA ASP A 193 12.70 -6.98 10.67
C ASP A 193 13.68 -6.40 11.72
N TRP A 194 14.58 -7.26 12.17
CA TRP A 194 15.74 -6.87 12.95
C TRP A 194 16.87 -6.50 12.01
N ARG A 195 17.33 -5.26 12.04
CA ARG A 195 18.39 -4.78 11.14
C ARG A 195 19.74 -5.46 11.40
N ALA A 196 20.01 -5.89 12.61
CA ALA A 196 21.15 -6.76 12.95
C ALA A 196 22.50 -6.33 12.36
N GLY A 197 22.79 -5.01 12.29
CA GLY A 197 23.99 -4.46 11.68
C GLY A 197 24.05 -4.53 10.16
N LYS A 198 22.97 -4.90 9.51
CA LYS A 198 22.85 -4.83 8.03
C LYS A 198 22.71 -3.41 7.54
N ARG A 199 23.29 -3.15 6.37
CA ARG A 199 23.09 -1.91 5.60
C ARG A 199 22.63 -2.26 4.19
N GLN A 200 21.63 -1.53 3.69
CA GLN A 200 21.23 -1.61 2.30
C GLN A 200 22.17 -0.79 1.43
N HIS A 201 22.75 -1.40 0.40
CA HIS A 201 23.64 -0.71 -0.55
C HIS A 201 23.19 -0.87 -1.99
N VAL A 202 23.57 0.10 -2.84
CA VAL A 202 23.41 0.03 -4.29
C VAL A 202 24.62 -0.69 -4.91
N PHE A 203 24.34 -1.71 -5.69
CA PHE A 203 25.33 -2.45 -6.47
C PHE A 203 25.19 -2.19 -7.96
N SER A 204 26.30 -2.03 -8.66
CA SER A 204 26.35 -2.08 -10.13
C SER A 204 26.65 -3.53 -10.55
N VAL A 205 25.78 -4.11 -11.37
CA VAL A 205 25.86 -5.50 -11.82
C VAL A 205 26.13 -5.55 -13.32
N SER A 206 27.22 -6.18 -13.74
CA SER A 206 27.59 -6.41 -15.13
C SER A 206 26.80 -7.59 -15.71
N LEU A 207 26.20 -7.44 -16.89
CA LEU A 207 25.51 -8.54 -17.58
C LEU A 207 26.46 -9.51 -18.25
N ALA A 208 27.71 -9.11 -18.51
CA ALA A 208 28.68 -9.95 -19.22
C ALA A 208 29.13 -11.14 -18.37
N ASP A 209 29.37 -10.89 -17.08
CA ASP A 209 29.96 -11.87 -16.16
C ASP A 209 29.22 -12.00 -14.81
N GLY A 210 28.20 -11.17 -14.58
CA GLY A 210 27.45 -11.16 -13.32
C GLY A 210 28.21 -10.53 -12.14
N HIS A 211 29.35 -9.88 -12.41
CA HIS A 211 30.11 -9.20 -11.36
C HIS A 211 29.29 -8.06 -10.75
N ALA A 212 29.15 -8.07 -9.42
CA ALA A 212 28.49 -7.03 -8.65
C ALA A 212 29.50 -6.20 -7.88
N THR A 213 29.49 -4.89 -8.07
CA THR A 213 30.35 -3.93 -7.39
C THR A 213 29.50 -3.07 -6.46
N ASP A 214 29.82 -3.07 -5.17
CA ASP A 214 29.24 -2.14 -4.21
C ASP A 214 29.71 -0.71 -4.57
N LEU A 215 28.73 0.16 -4.82
CA LEU A 215 29.01 1.54 -5.22
C LEU A 215 29.25 2.46 -4.02
N MET A 216 28.82 2.06 -2.83
CA MET A 216 28.79 2.90 -1.65
C MET A 216 29.14 2.14 -0.38
N PRO A 217 30.42 1.76 -0.18
CA PRO A 217 30.85 1.05 1.02
C PRO A 217 30.94 2.01 2.22
N VAL A 218 29.79 2.48 2.72
CA VAL A 218 29.63 3.40 3.84
C VAL A 218 28.74 2.78 4.92
N ASP A 219 28.88 3.18 6.18
CA ASP A 219 28.05 2.70 7.27
C ASP A 219 26.66 3.40 7.29
N ARG A 220 25.93 3.27 6.19
CA ARG A 220 24.58 3.85 6.01
C ARG A 220 23.76 2.99 5.07
N ASP A 221 22.44 3.05 5.22
CA ASP A 221 21.51 2.54 4.21
C ASP A 221 21.49 3.48 2.99
N VAL A 222 21.78 2.94 1.79
CA VAL A 222 21.78 3.67 0.53
C VAL A 222 21.13 2.84 -0.57
N PRO A 223 19.95 3.19 -1.05
CA PRO A 223 19.09 4.29 -0.55
C PRO A 223 18.62 4.04 0.88
N THR A 224 18.08 5.09 1.51
CA THR A 224 17.51 4.96 2.85
C THR A 224 16.37 3.97 2.90
N ILE A 225 16.19 3.32 4.07
CA ILE A 225 15.02 2.46 4.35
C ILE A 225 13.99 3.16 5.23
N ALA A 226 14.41 4.21 5.95
CA ALA A 226 13.53 5.05 6.75
C ALA A 226 13.11 6.28 5.95
N THR A 227 11.82 6.64 5.99
CA THR A 227 11.27 7.77 5.24
C THR A 227 11.59 7.73 3.74
N SER A 228 11.70 6.52 3.20
CA SER A 228 12.03 6.26 1.79
C SER A 228 10.86 6.58 0.86
N GLY A 229 11.21 6.96 -0.38
CA GLY A 229 10.26 7.10 -1.48
C GLY A 229 10.35 5.94 -2.47
N ASP A 230 9.34 5.82 -3.33
CA ASP A 230 9.36 4.83 -4.41
C ASP A 230 10.50 5.13 -5.40
N GLY A 231 11.51 4.24 -5.42
CA GLY A 231 12.60 4.32 -6.38
C GLY A 231 13.61 5.42 -6.07
N ASP A 232 14.20 5.39 -4.89
CA ASP A 232 15.20 6.34 -4.40
C ASP A 232 16.58 6.21 -5.09
N VAL A 233 16.63 5.56 -6.26
CA VAL A 233 17.81 5.47 -7.14
C VAL A 233 17.43 5.87 -8.56
N SER A 234 18.21 6.76 -9.17
CA SER A 234 18.01 7.18 -10.56
C SER A 234 19.34 7.34 -11.27
N VAL A 235 19.41 6.92 -12.55
CA VAL A 235 20.61 7.08 -13.40
C VAL A 235 20.36 8.19 -14.41
N SER A 236 21.33 9.09 -14.60
CA SER A 236 21.22 10.12 -15.63
C SER A 236 21.19 9.49 -17.04
N PRO A 237 20.51 10.11 -18.03
CA PRO A 237 20.39 9.54 -19.38
C PRO A 237 21.72 9.29 -20.09
N ASP A 238 22.75 10.07 -19.76
CA ASP A 238 24.11 9.91 -20.26
C ASP A 238 24.93 8.83 -19.49
N GLY A 239 24.34 8.24 -18.45
CA GLY A 239 24.94 7.20 -17.62
C GLY A 239 26.09 7.69 -16.71
N ARG A 240 26.32 9.00 -16.60
CA ARG A 240 27.44 9.57 -15.85
C ARG A 240 27.17 9.81 -14.38
N GLU A 241 25.93 10.00 -13.99
CA GLU A 241 25.53 10.27 -12.61
C GLU A 241 24.48 9.25 -12.13
N ILE A 242 24.59 8.91 -10.86
CA ILE A 242 23.56 8.15 -10.11
C ILE A 242 23.10 9.05 -8.96
N ALA A 243 21.82 9.35 -8.90
CA ALA A 243 21.20 10.07 -7.79
C ALA A 243 20.57 9.06 -6.82
N VAL A 244 20.80 9.27 -5.51
CA VAL A 244 20.30 8.43 -4.43
C VAL A 244 19.78 9.27 -3.28
N ALA A 245 18.78 8.78 -2.56
CA ALA A 245 18.30 9.39 -1.33
C ALA A 245 19.02 8.78 -0.12
N ILE A 246 19.55 9.61 0.77
CA ILE A 246 20.29 9.17 1.96
C ILE A 246 19.74 9.90 3.18
N HIS A 247 19.42 9.15 4.21
CA HIS A 247 18.96 9.68 5.49
C HIS A 247 20.10 10.29 6.30
N GLY A 248 19.85 11.44 6.93
CA GLY A 248 20.76 12.06 7.88
C GLY A 248 20.82 11.29 9.21
N GLU A 249 21.95 11.41 9.91
CA GLU A 249 22.11 10.79 11.23
C GLU A 249 21.76 11.77 12.36
N PRO A 250 21.18 11.29 13.47
CA PRO A 250 20.73 9.91 13.76
C PRO A 250 19.41 9.57 13.04
N VAL A 251 19.28 8.36 12.51
CA VAL A 251 18.10 7.92 11.75
C VAL A 251 16.84 7.83 12.62
N ALA A 252 16.98 7.49 13.89
CA ALA A 252 15.84 7.13 14.74
C ALA A 252 14.92 8.29 15.13
N ASP A 253 15.39 9.52 15.14
CA ASP A 253 14.69 10.67 15.71
C ASP A 253 14.59 11.89 14.76
N ASN A 254 14.85 11.69 13.48
CA ASN A 254 14.64 12.74 12.48
C ASN A 254 14.10 12.16 11.16
N THR A 255 13.60 13.04 10.28
CA THR A 255 13.09 12.66 8.94
C THR A 255 13.91 13.28 7.82
N ASN A 256 15.11 13.77 8.11
CA ASN A 256 15.93 14.45 7.11
C ASN A 256 16.52 13.45 6.12
N VAL A 257 16.07 13.50 4.89
CA VAL A 257 16.62 12.74 3.76
C VAL A 257 17.07 13.74 2.70
N ASP A 258 18.26 13.57 2.19
CA ASP A 258 18.81 14.41 1.13
C ASP A 258 19.18 13.60 -0.11
N ILE A 259 19.11 14.24 -1.26
CA ILE A 259 19.58 13.66 -2.52
C ILE A 259 21.08 13.84 -2.63
N TYR A 260 21.78 12.74 -2.87
CA TYR A 260 23.19 12.69 -3.19
C TYR A 260 23.40 12.22 -4.63
N VAL A 261 24.43 12.73 -5.27
CA VAL A 261 24.82 12.34 -6.63
C VAL A 261 26.22 11.80 -6.64
N MET A 262 26.39 10.62 -7.25
CA MET A 262 27.65 9.99 -7.54
C MET A 262 28.04 10.20 -9.00
N VAL A 263 29.32 10.46 -9.26
CA VAL A 263 29.86 10.44 -10.61
C VAL A 263 30.37 9.03 -10.94
N ARG A 264 29.87 8.47 -12.03
CA ARG A 264 30.23 7.14 -12.51
C ARG A 264 31.39 7.27 -13.53
N ASP A 265 32.63 7.21 -13.07
CA ASP A 265 33.80 7.21 -13.93
C ASP A 265 34.11 5.80 -14.45
N GLY A 266 33.63 5.49 -15.67
CA GLY A 266 34.06 4.32 -16.43
C GLY A 266 33.94 2.93 -15.77
N GLY A 267 33.10 2.77 -14.76
CA GLY A 267 32.84 1.46 -14.12
C GLY A 267 33.68 1.15 -12.89
N ARG A 268 34.47 2.08 -12.37
CA ARG A 268 35.14 1.94 -11.07
C ARG A 268 34.26 2.56 -9.98
N GLY A 269 33.81 1.74 -9.00
CA GLY A 269 33.18 2.21 -7.79
C GLY A 269 34.11 3.20 -7.09
N THR A 270 33.59 4.31 -6.69
CA THR A 270 34.35 5.36 -6.01
C THR A 270 33.94 5.37 -4.54
N GLY A 271 34.90 5.34 -3.64
CA GLY A 271 34.63 5.41 -2.19
C GLY A 271 34.04 6.77 -1.77
N ASP A 272 33.95 6.99 -0.48
CA ASP A 272 33.28 8.09 0.24
C ASP A 272 33.49 9.52 -0.32
N GLY A 273 34.58 9.76 -1.08
CA GLY A 273 34.90 11.06 -1.67
C GLY A 273 34.20 11.42 -2.97
N ALA A 274 33.36 10.53 -3.51
CA ALA A 274 32.71 10.72 -4.81
C ALA A 274 31.23 11.09 -4.73
N MET A 275 30.61 11.01 -3.55
CA MET A 275 29.23 11.43 -3.33
C MET A 275 29.16 12.92 -3.02
N ARG A 276 28.22 13.58 -3.66
CA ARG A 276 27.94 14.98 -3.41
C ARG A 276 26.48 15.21 -3.08
N GLN A 277 26.23 15.79 -1.93
CA GLN A 277 24.90 16.24 -1.54
C GLN A 277 24.44 17.39 -2.45
N VAL A 278 23.24 17.29 -3.01
CA VAL A 278 22.69 18.27 -3.96
C VAL A 278 21.41 18.93 -3.45
N THR A 279 20.80 18.41 -2.40
CA THR A 279 19.72 19.04 -1.67
C THR A 279 20.09 19.21 -0.20
N THR A 280 19.43 20.15 0.49
CA THR A 280 19.75 20.52 1.87
C THR A 280 18.50 20.96 2.62
N SER A 281 17.33 20.42 2.25
CA SER A 281 16.10 20.63 3.01
C SER A 281 16.23 20.05 4.41
N ARG A 282 15.51 20.57 5.37
CA ARG A 282 15.46 19.96 6.71
C ARG A 282 14.42 18.84 6.81
N GLY A 283 13.49 18.78 5.87
CA GLY A 283 12.56 17.66 5.68
C GLY A 283 13.13 16.64 4.69
N ALA A 284 12.35 15.64 4.33
CA ALA A 284 12.80 14.59 3.43
C ALA A 284 12.76 15.03 1.96
N ASP A 285 13.89 14.90 1.27
CA ASP A 285 14.01 14.98 -0.17
C ASP A 285 14.27 13.58 -0.73
N ASN A 286 13.31 13.00 -1.46
CA ASN A 286 13.36 11.61 -1.93
C ASN A 286 12.88 11.46 -3.38
N THR A 287 12.83 10.22 -3.88
CA THR A 287 12.33 9.89 -5.22
C THR A 287 13.00 10.68 -6.35
N PRO A 288 14.34 10.71 -6.46
CA PRO A 288 15.02 11.44 -7.53
C PRO A 288 14.72 10.83 -8.90
N ARG A 289 14.48 11.67 -9.93
CA ARG A 289 14.28 11.26 -11.32
C ARG A 289 14.91 12.27 -12.27
N TYR A 290 15.88 11.83 -13.07
CA TYR A 290 16.39 12.64 -14.15
C TYR A 290 15.36 12.80 -15.27
N SER A 291 15.27 14.01 -15.85
CA SER A 291 14.51 14.20 -17.09
C SER A 291 15.16 13.44 -18.26
N PRO A 292 14.40 12.92 -19.24
CA PRO A 292 14.94 12.19 -20.38
C PRO A 292 15.96 12.98 -21.21
N ASP A 293 15.84 14.32 -21.28
CA ASP A 293 16.81 15.20 -21.96
C ASP A 293 18.05 15.50 -21.08
N GLY A 294 18.08 15.02 -19.85
CA GLY A 294 19.18 15.21 -18.92
C GLY A 294 19.37 16.65 -18.42
N GLN A 295 18.39 17.55 -18.59
CA GLN A 295 18.51 18.93 -18.14
C GLN A 295 18.09 19.16 -16.69
N TRP A 296 17.28 18.24 -16.14
CA TRP A 296 16.69 18.37 -14.82
C TRP A 296 16.87 17.11 -13.97
N LEU A 297 16.99 17.31 -12.68
CA LEU A 297 16.73 16.31 -11.65
C LEU A 297 15.45 16.74 -10.92
N ALA A 298 14.38 15.95 -11.05
CA ALA A 298 13.15 16.11 -10.26
C ALA A 298 13.25 15.30 -8.97
N TYR A 299 12.55 15.73 -7.92
CA TYR A 299 12.45 14.99 -6.66
C TYR A 299 11.23 15.46 -5.86
N LEU A 300 10.80 14.65 -4.89
CA LEU A 300 9.78 15.03 -3.92
C LEU A 300 10.46 15.62 -2.68
N SER A 301 9.83 16.64 -2.09
CA SER A 301 10.40 17.38 -0.95
C SER A 301 9.33 17.68 0.10
N LEU A 302 9.62 17.32 1.33
CA LEU A 302 8.91 17.80 2.53
C LEU A 302 9.61 19.05 3.06
N GLU A 303 8.89 19.91 3.78
CA GLU A 303 9.45 21.16 4.29
C GLU A 303 9.80 21.08 5.78
N ARG A 304 8.93 20.44 6.55
CA ARG A 304 9.01 20.41 8.01
C ARG A 304 9.83 19.22 8.51
N PRO A 305 10.89 19.44 9.28
CA PRO A 305 11.65 18.35 9.89
C PRO A 305 10.81 17.61 10.94
N GLY A 306 10.93 16.30 11.01
CA GLY A 306 10.23 15.47 11.97
C GLY A 306 8.79 15.12 11.59
N PHE A 307 8.26 15.65 10.49
CA PHE A 307 6.88 15.40 10.07
C PHE A 307 6.83 14.66 8.72
N GLU A 308 6.65 13.37 8.75
CA GLU A 308 6.60 12.52 7.55
C GLU A 308 5.34 12.69 6.71
N ALA A 309 4.25 13.20 7.30
CA ALA A 309 3.00 13.50 6.58
C ALA A 309 2.90 14.97 6.13
N ASP A 310 4.02 15.68 6.06
CA ASP A 310 4.08 17.01 5.47
C ASP A 310 3.73 16.97 3.98
N ARG A 311 3.31 18.11 3.43
CA ARG A 311 2.96 18.20 2.01
C ARG A 311 4.14 17.84 1.12
N SER A 312 4.02 16.76 0.39
CA SER A 312 5.01 16.31 -0.59
C SER A 312 4.93 17.19 -1.85
N ARG A 313 5.98 17.99 -2.05
CA ARG A 313 6.13 18.96 -3.14
C ARG A 313 6.98 18.38 -4.26
N LEU A 314 6.59 18.60 -5.51
CA LEU A 314 7.42 18.24 -6.64
C LEU A 314 8.40 19.38 -6.95
N MET A 315 9.69 19.08 -6.92
CA MET A 315 10.79 20.03 -7.10
C MET A 315 11.61 19.70 -8.35
N LEU A 316 12.15 20.73 -9.00
CA LEU A 316 13.09 20.61 -10.12
C LEU A 316 14.41 21.29 -9.78
N LEU A 317 15.50 20.55 -9.90
CA LEU A 317 16.87 21.06 -9.83
C LEU A 317 17.50 21.03 -11.22
N ARG A 318 17.99 22.19 -11.69
CA ARG A 318 18.58 22.28 -13.02
C ARG A 318 19.98 21.69 -13.05
N ARG A 319 20.26 20.87 -14.06
CA ARG A 319 21.62 20.38 -14.35
C ARG A 319 22.34 21.36 -15.26
N LYS A 320 23.63 21.52 -15.06
CA LYS A 320 24.51 22.38 -15.88
C LYS A 320 25.64 21.54 -16.48
N ASP A 321 25.84 21.62 -17.77
CA ASP A 321 26.87 20.87 -18.50
C ASP A 321 26.88 19.35 -18.21
N GLY A 322 25.64 18.77 -18.03
CA GLY A 322 25.46 17.37 -17.70
C GLY A 322 25.80 17.01 -16.24
N ARG A 323 25.94 18.00 -15.35
CA ARG A 323 26.19 17.80 -13.91
C ARG A 323 25.12 18.40 -13.06
N THR A 324 24.78 17.69 -11.99
CA THR A 324 23.86 18.16 -10.95
C THR A 324 24.68 18.85 -9.86
N GLU A 325 24.86 20.16 -9.90
CA GLU A 325 25.76 20.89 -8.99
C GLU A 325 25.10 21.37 -7.68
N GLY A 326 23.81 21.07 -7.47
CA GLY A 326 23.01 21.72 -6.44
C GLY A 326 22.62 23.14 -6.89
N GLY A 327 21.90 23.86 -6.04
CA GLY A 327 21.43 25.22 -6.35
C GLY A 327 20.04 25.45 -5.80
N SER A 328 19.38 26.51 -6.28
CA SER A 328 18.00 26.80 -5.87
C SER A 328 17.01 25.98 -6.70
N PRO A 329 16.31 25.00 -6.12
CA PRO A 329 15.30 24.23 -6.83
C PRO A 329 14.08 25.10 -7.14
N THR A 330 13.32 24.68 -8.16
CA THR A 330 12.05 25.30 -8.51
C THR A 330 10.92 24.38 -8.05
N GLU A 331 9.97 24.91 -7.27
CA GLU A 331 8.77 24.15 -6.90
C GLU A 331 7.77 24.12 -8.05
N VAL A 332 7.46 22.91 -8.54
CA VAL A 332 6.50 22.68 -9.62
C VAL A 332 5.06 22.82 -9.14
N THR A 333 4.81 22.39 -7.92
CA THR A 333 3.50 22.35 -7.28
C THR A 333 3.22 23.55 -6.35
N ALA A 334 3.87 24.68 -6.65
CA ALA A 334 3.66 25.91 -5.88
C ALA A 334 2.17 26.30 -5.83
N GLY A 335 1.68 26.56 -4.60
CA GLY A 335 0.28 26.89 -4.36
C GLY A 335 -0.68 25.68 -4.28
N TRP A 336 -0.20 24.45 -4.44
CA TRP A 336 -1.02 23.28 -4.15
C TRP A 336 -1.16 23.07 -2.65
N THR A 337 -2.29 22.50 -2.25
CA THR A 337 -2.54 22.07 -0.86
C THR A 337 -2.48 20.55 -0.69
N LEU A 338 -2.38 19.82 -1.80
CA LEU A 338 -2.34 18.36 -1.87
C LEU A 338 -0.91 17.88 -2.10
N SER A 339 -0.64 16.67 -1.67
CA SER A 339 0.64 15.99 -1.82
C SER A 339 0.74 15.24 -3.16
N VAL A 340 1.93 15.23 -3.74
CA VAL A 340 2.29 14.33 -4.83
C VAL A 340 2.80 13.02 -4.22
N GLY A 341 2.12 11.90 -4.48
CA GLY A 341 2.54 10.57 -4.01
C GLY A 341 3.64 9.96 -4.89
N SER A 342 3.50 10.07 -6.21
CA SER A 342 4.50 9.60 -7.18
C SER A 342 4.44 10.41 -8.47
N TYR A 343 5.49 10.30 -9.30
CA TYR A 343 5.53 11.02 -10.57
C TYR A 343 6.43 10.37 -11.60
N VAL A 344 6.22 10.70 -12.88
CA VAL A 344 7.01 10.24 -14.01
C VAL A 344 7.13 11.34 -15.08
N TRP A 345 8.31 11.47 -15.69
CA TRP A 345 8.54 12.37 -16.80
C TRP A 345 7.87 11.89 -18.09
N CYS A 346 7.38 12.82 -18.89
CA CYS A 346 7.09 12.53 -20.30
C CYS A 346 8.40 12.28 -21.07
N PRO A 347 8.43 11.38 -22.06
CA PRO A 347 9.63 11.05 -22.82
C PRO A 347 10.29 12.26 -23.51
N ASP A 348 9.53 13.31 -23.83
CA ASP A 348 10.02 14.56 -24.44
C ASP A 348 10.49 15.62 -23.41
N SER A 349 10.46 15.30 -22.12
CA SER A 349 10.80 16.19 -20.99
C SER A 349 9.91 17.43 -20.86
N LYS A 350 8.79 17.52 -21.60
CA LYS A 350 7.91 18.70 -21.60
C LYS A 350 6.72 18.57 -20.67
N CYS A 351 6.56 17.45 -20.03
CA CYS A 351 5.55 17.25 -19.00
C CYS A 351 5.97 16.22 -17.96
N ILE A 352 5.25 16.26 -16.83
CA ILE A 352 5.29 15.27 -15.75
C ILE A 352 3.87 14.78 -15.53
N TYR A 353 3.70 13.48 -15.36
CA TYR A 353 2.47 12.92 -14.80
C TYR A 353 2.70 12.64 -13.33
N ALA A 354 1.82 13.15 -12.48
CA ALA A 354 1.88 13.02 -11.03
C ALA A 354 0.62 12.33 -10.50
N VAL A 355 0.78 11.41 -9.57
CA VAL A 355 -0.32 10.81 -8.82
C VAL A 355 -0.52 11.65 -7.56
N VAL A 356 -1.76 12.07 -7.33
CA VAL A 356 -2.13 13.00 -6.26
C VAL A 356 -3.28 12.40 -5.46
N ASP A 357 -3.11 12.30 -4.14
CA ASP A 357 -4.20 11.92 -3.23
C ASP A 357 -5.19 13.08 -3.12
N GLU A 358 -6.43 12.81 -3.51
CA GLU A 358 -7.49 13.82 -3.58
C GLU A 358 -8.86 13.23 -3.25
N ARG A 359 -9.39 13.56 -2.07
CA ARG A 359 -10.76 13.22 -1.62
C ARG A 359 -11.10 11.72 -1.70
N GLY A 360 -10.19 10.89 -1.23
CA GLY A 360 -10.37 9.44 -1.21
C GLY A 360 -10.23 8.77 -2.58
N ALA A 361 -9.50 9.41 -3.47
CA ALA A 361 -9.04 8.85 -4.75
C ALA A 361 -7.58 9.25 -5.00
N GLU A 362 -6.86 8.46 -5.77
CA GLU A 362 -5.55 8.84 -6.29
C GLU A 362 -5.70 9.22 -7.76
N ASN A 363 -5.69 10.52 -8.03
CA ASN A 363 -5.90 11.07 -9.37
C ASN A 363 -4.58 11.28 -10.11
N VAL A 364 -4.57 11.08 -11.43
CA VAL A 364 -3.40 11.32 -12.28
C VAL A 364 -3.50 12.72 -12.85
N HIS A 365 -2.54 13.57 -12.53
CA HIS A 365 -2.41 14.93 -13.04
C HIS A 365 -1.29 15.00 -14.07
N ARG A 366 -1.51 15.74 -15.16
CA ARG A 366 -0.48 16.13 -16.11
C ARG A 366 -0.04 17.56 -15.79
N ILE A 367 1.25 17.78 -15.69
CA ILE A 367 1.89 19.07 -15.41
C ILE A 367 2.81 19.42 -16.58
N ASP A 368 2.59 20.52 -17.26
CA ASP A 368 3.43 20.98 -18.39
C ASP A 368 4.70 21.66 -17.89
N VAL A 369 5.85 21.33 -18.47
CA VAL A 369 7.16 21.95 -18.17
C VAL A 369 7.58 22.84 -19.35
N PRO A 370 8.01 24.08 -19.15
CA PRO A 370 8.29 24.75 -17.86
C PRO A 370 7.15 25.62 -17.31
N SER A 371 5.94 25.58 -17.88
CA SER A 371 4.86 26.50 -17.49
C SER A 371 4.18 26.14 -16.17
N PHE A 372 4.34 24.90 -15.71
CA PHE A 372 3.73 24.29 -14.52
C PHE A 372 2.19 24.35 -14.50
N ARG A 373 1.58 24.57 -15.68
CA ARG A 373 0.13 24.38 -15.80
C ARG A 373 -0.22 22.91 -15.66
N HIS A 374 -1.26 22.62 -14.90
CA HIS A 374 -1.70 21.26 -14.66
C HIS A 374 -3.15 21.04 -15.06
N SER A 375 -3.48 19.79 -15.33
CA SER A 375 -4.84 19.31 -15.58
C SER A 375 -4.95 17.85 -15.11
N VAL A 376 -6.17 17.46 -14.71
CA VAL A 376 -6.45 16.06 -14.40
C VAL A 376 -6.44 15.25 -15.70
N ALA A 377 -5.58 14.24 -15.76
CA ALA A 377 -5.48 13.32 -16.89
C ALA A 377 -6.38 12.09 -16.70
N PHE A 378 -6.55 11.62 -15.47
CA PHE A 378 -7.46 10.54 -15.11
C PHE A 378 -7.89 10.69 -13.63
N SER A 379 -9.15 10.37 -13.33
CA SER A 379 -9.69 10.53 -11.97
C SER A 379 -10.61 9.38 -11.57
N GLY A 380 -10.78 9.22 -10.25
CA GLY A 380 -11.59 8.19 -9.62
C GLY A 380 -10.81 6.92 -9.35
N GLY A 381 -11.19 6.21 -8.29
CA GLY A 381 -10.47 5.04 -7.80
C GLY A 381 -9.05 5.35 -7.33
N VAL A 382 -8.25 4.32 -7.18
CA VAL A 382 -6.81 4.42 -6.88
C VAL A 382 -6.01 4.10 -8.15
N ASN A 383 -5.11 5.01 -8.53
CA ASN A 383 -4.29 4.93 -9.73
C ASN A 383 -2.81 5.00 -9.37
N THR A 384 -2.06 3.93 -9.63
CA THR A 384 -0.63 3.82 -9.29
C THR A 384 0.19 3.30 -10.48
N GLY A 385 1.51 3.33 -10.36
CA GLY A 385 2.41 2.74 -11.36
C GLY A 385 2.29 3.36 -12.75
N VAL A 386 2.19 4.70 -12.82
CA VAL A 386 2.03 5.42 -14.09
C VAL A 386 3.29 5.31 -14.94
N ALA A 387 3.14 4.94 -16.22
CA ALA A 387 4.21 4.94 -17.22
C ALA A 387 3.72 5.59 -18.52
N VAL A 388 4.44 6.60 -19.01
CA VAL A 388 4.02 7.43 -20.15
C VAL A 388 4.56 6.86 -21.46
N ALA A 389 3.71 6.76 -22.48
CA ALA A 389 4.09 6.29 -23.81
C ALA A 389 4.95 7.32 -24.58
N PRO A 390 5.68 6.88 -25.62
CA PRO A 390 6.53 7.77 -26.43
C PRO A 390 5.79 8.96 -27.07
N ASP A 391 4.48 8.89 -27.21
CA ASP A 391 3.65 10.00 -27.72
C ASP A 391 3.45 11.15 -26.70
N GLY A 392 3.87 10.95 -25.44
CA GLY A 392 3.75 11.91 -24.34
C GLY A 392 2.31 12.19 -23.91
N ARG A 393 1.34 11.39 -24.35
CA ARG A 393 -0.10 11.56 -24.08
C ARG A 393 -0.75 10.31 -23.53
N SER A 394 -0.48 9.16 -24.15
CA SER A 394 -0.95 7.87 -23.68
C SER A 394 -0.12 7.45 -22.48
N PHE A 395 -0.76 6.83 -21.50
CA PHE A 395 -0.08 6.30 -20.32
C PHE A 395 -0.73 5.00 -19.85
N VAL A 396 0.07 4.19 -19.21
CA VAL A 396 -0.34 2.96 -18.53
C VAL A 396 -0.36 3.22 -17.05
N HIS A 397 -1.30 2.63 -16.32
CA HIS A 397 -1.36 2.69 -14.87
C HIS A 397 -2.09 1.45 -14.33
N LEU A 398 -1.96 1.19 -13.05
CA LEU A 398 -2.90 0.33 -12.32
C LEU A 398 -4.12 1.16 -11.94
N HIS A 399 -5.29 0.57 -12.05
CA HIS A 399 -6.54 1.16 -11.57
C HIS A 399 -7.32 0.16 -10.74
N SER A 400 -7.78 0.58 -9.55
CA SER A 400 -8.71 -0.17 -8.71
C SER A 400 -9.82 0.72 -8.18
N SER A 401 -10.92 0.11 -7.75
CA SER A 401 -12.03 0.79 -7.07
C SER A 401 -12.56 -0.10 -5.94
N GLY A 402 -13.43 0.41 -5.08
CA GLY A 402 -13.98 -0.35 -3.96
C GLY A 402 -14.72 -1.63 -4.33
N ASN A 403 -15.08 -1.80 -5.60
CA ASN A 403 -15.76 -2.99 -6.12
C ASN A 403 -14.99 -3.74 -7.23
N HIS A 404 -13.76 -3.34 -7.54
CA HIS A 404 -12.94 -3.99 -8.55
C HIS A 404 -11.45 -4.03 -8.14
N PRO A 405 -10.81 -5.22 -8.10
CA PRO A 405 -9.38 -5.33 -7.90
C PRO A 405 -8.57 -4.54 -8.93
N ALA A 406 -7.30 -4.28 -8.61
CA ALA A 406 -6.42 -3.58 -9.53
C ALA A 406 -6.21 -4.36 -10.83
N GLU A 407 -6.31 -3.65 -11.95
CA GLU A 407 -5.96 -4.14 -13.29
C GLU A 407 -5.07 -3.12 -13.99
N VAL A 408 -4.31 -3.55 -14.99
CA VAL A 408 -3.55 -2.65 -15.85
C VAL A 408 -4.50 -1.91 -16.79
N TRP A 409 -4.40 -0.60 -16.82
CA TRP A 409 -5.17 0.27 -17.71
C TRP A 409 -4.25 1.03 -18.66
N VAL A 410 -4.76 1.37 -19.84
CA VAL A 410 -4.08 2.25 -20.78
C VAL A 410 -5.05 3.36 -21.20
N THR A 411 -4.67 4.61 -20.89
CA THR A 411 -5.42 5.83 -21.27
C THR A 411 -6.95 5.67 -21.09
N GLY A 412 -7.37 5.29 -19.86
CA GLY A 412 -8.79 5.21 -19.48
C GLY A 412 -9.54 3.95 -19.91
N ARG A 413 -8.87 2.92 -20.44
CA ARG A 413 -9.48 1.60 -20.73
C ARG A 413 -8.69 0.47 -20.06
N PRO A 414 -9.36 -0.59 -19.57
CA PRO A 414 -8.65 -1.76 -19.04
C PRO A 414 -7.86 -2.45 -20.16
N LEU A 415 -6.65 -2.89 -19.82
CA LEU A 415 -5.76 -3.69 -20.65
C LEU A 415 -5.66 -5.13 -20.15
N SER A 416 -5.74 -5.35 -18.85
CA SER A 416 -5.79 -6.68 -18.24
C SER A 416 -7.14 -6.96 -17.61
N HIS A 417 -7.47 -8.26 -17.43
CA HIS A 417 -8.77 -8.77 -17.01
C HIS A 417 -8.64 -9.99 -16.10
N HIS A 418 -7.62 -10.00 -15.22
CA HIS A 418 -7.30 -11.16 -14.39
C HIS A 418 -8.37 -11.46 -13.35
N SER A 419 -9.07 -10.43 -12.87
CA SER A 419 -10.07 -10.53 -11.82
C SER A 419 -11.50 -10.71 -12.35
N ASP A 420 -11.78 -10.35 -13.61
CA ASP A 420 -13.13 -10.26 -14.17
C ASP A 420 -13.95 -11.56 -14.00
N ALA A 421 -13.36 -12.70 -14.33
CA ALA A 421 -14.03 -13.99 -14.20
C ALA A 421 -14.36 -14.33 -12.73
N GLY A 422 -13.47 -13.97 -11.81
CA GLY A 422 -13.64 -14.21 -10.37
C GLY A 422 -14.76 -13.38 -9.74
N ILE A 423 -14.95 -12.16 -10.24
CA ILE A 423 -15.96 -11.23 -9.69
C ILE A 423 -17.31 -11.25 -10.42
N ALA A 424 -17.40 -11.84 -11.61
CA ALA A 424 -18.60 -11.77 -12.48
C ALA A 424 -19.89 -12.22 -11.80
N GLY A 425 -19.83 -13.27 -10.94
CA GLY A 425 -20.96 -13.82 -10.21
C GLY A 425 -21.21 -13.17 -8.85
N LEU A 426 -20.44 -12.15 -8.45
CA LEU A 426 -20.50 -11.52 -7.14
C LEU A 426 -21.32 -10.23 -7.17
N ASP A 427 -22.11 -9.97 -6.13
CA ASP A 427 -22.80 -8.67 -5.93
C ASP A 427 -21.86 -7.70 -5.20
N LEU A 428 -20.89 -7.17 -5.94
CA LEU A 428 -19.96 -6.14 -5.49
C LEU A 428 -20.53 -4.76 -5.83
N ARG A 429 -20.79 -3.95 -4.82
CA ARG A 429 -21.39 -2.64 -5.00
C ARG A 429 -20.33 -1.54 -4.98
N PRO A 430 -20.49 -0.47 -5.75
CA PRO A 430 -19.61 0.69 -5.66
C PRO A 430 -19.76 1.36 -4.29
N LEU A 431 -18.72 2.04 -3.84
CA LEU A 431 -18.77 2.92 -2.69
C LEU A 431 -19.63 4.14 -3.00
N GLU A 432 -20.40 4.58 -2.01
CA GLU A 432 -21.19 5.81 -2.07
C GLU A 432 -20.51 6.89 -1.22
N PRO A 433 -20.39 8.14 -1.68
CA PRO A 433 -19.78 9.19 -0.90
C PRO A 433 -20.64 9.55 0.32
N LEU A 434 -20.00 9.73 1.46
CA LEU A 434 -20.57 10.24 2.70
C LEU A 434 -19.95 11.62 2.97
N GLY A 435 -20.76 12.61 3.34
CA GLY A 435 -20.29 13.94 3.69
C GLY A 435 -21.12 14.54 4.84
N PHE A 436 -20.45 15.24 5.75
CA PHE A 436 -21.08 15.93 6.89
C PHE A 436 -20.17 17.03 7.41
N VAL A 437 -20.70 17.87 8.31
CA VAL A 437 -19.90 18.92 9.00
C VAL A 437 -19.30 18.29 10.26
N GLY A 438 -17.96 18.26 10.31
CA GLY A 438 -17.18 17.68 11.40
C GLY A 438 -16.71 18.68 12.45
N ALA A 439 -15.60 18.36 13.10
CA ALA A 439 -14.89 19.22 14.01
C ALA A 439 -14.46 20.52 13.32
N LEU A 440 -14.17 21.55 14.09
CA LEU A 440 -13.76 22.87 13.60
C LEU A 440 -14.74 23.52 12.60
N GLY A 441 -15.90 22.89 12.31
CA GLY A 441 -16.86 23.33 11.29
C GLY A 441 -16.46 22.96 9.87
N ASP A 442 -15.43 22.16 9.68
CA ASP A 442 -14.93 21.74 8.39
C ASP A 442 -15.80 20.59 7.79
N SER A 443 -15.79 20.46 6.46
CA SER A 443 -16.44 19.36 5.77
C SER A 443 -15.60 18.09 5.90
N VAL A 444 -16.21 17.02 6.42
CA VAL A 444 -15.61 15.71 6.58
C VAL A 444 -16.26 14.74 5.58
N PHE A 445 -15.46 13.88 4.98
CA PHE A 445 -15.88 12.97 3.94
C PHE A 445 -15.60 11.52 4.35
N GLY A 446 -16.16 10.59 3.58
CA GLY A 446 -15.95 9.17 3.77
C GLY A 446 -16.74 8.36 2.76
N TRP A 447 -16.83 7.09 3.01
CA TRP A 447 -17.46 6.11 2.14
C TRP A 447 -18.54 5.34 2.87
N LEU A 448 -19.60 5.00 2.13
CA LEU A 448 -20.69 4.15 2.56
C LEU A 448 -20.81 2.98 1.57
N LEU A 449 -21.00 1.76 2.10
CA LEU A 449 -21.25 0.59 1.28
C LEU A 449 -22.47 -0.17 1.80
N LYS A 450 -23.39 -0.48 0.89
CA LYS A 450 -24.59 -1.30 1.17
C LYS A 450 -24.29 -2.78 0.95
N PRO A 451 -24.88 -3.68 1.75
CA PRO A 451 -24.66 -5.12 1.61
C PRO A 451 -25.19 -5.68 0.28
N PRO A 452 -24.67 -6.85 -0.16
CA PRO A 452 -25.26 -7.59 -1.28
C PRO A 452 -26.74 -7.87 -1.06
N GLY A 453 -27.54 -7.79 -2.13
CA GLY A 453 -28.99 -7.98 -2.05
C GLY A 453 -29.71 -6.91 -1.21
N PHE A 454 -29.14 -5.71 -1.11
CA PHE A 454 -29.72 -4.61 -0.31
C PHE A 454 -31.19 -4.34 -0.63
N ASP A 455 -32.00 -4.27 0.41
CA ASP A 455 -33.42 -3.95 0.38
C ASP A 455 -33.68 -2.70 1.23
N PRO A 456 -34.12 -1.57 0.69
CA PRO A 456 -34.28 -0.32 1.42
C PRO A 456 -35.39 -0.41 2.50
N ALA A 457 -36.24 -1.42 2.47
CA ALA A 457 -37.27 -1.65 3.49
C ALA A 457 -36.74 -2.36 4.75
N LYS A 458 -35.53 -2.90 4.71
CA LYS A 458 -34.89 -3.59 5.83
C LYS A 458 -33.92 -2.70 6.57
N LYS A 459 -33.68 -3.03 7.83
CA LYS A 459 -32.63 -2.42 8.65
C LYS A 459 -31.42 -3.37 8.79
N TYR A 460 -30.22 -2.82 8.58
CA TYR A 460 -28.96 -3.54 8.59
C TYR A 460 -28.08 -3.09 9.76
N PRO A 461 -27.33 -3.99 10.40
CA PRO A 461 -26.31 -3.61 11.36
C PRO A 461 -25.19 -2.85 10.66
N LEU A 462 -24.46 -2.02 11.42
CA LEU A 462 -23.39 -1.16 10.95
C LEU A 462 -22.01 -1.73 11.34
N ALA A 463 -21.10 -1.86 10.38
CA ALA A 463 -19.67 -1.96 10.58
C ALA A 463 -19.03 -0.60 10.30
N TYR A 464 -18.51 0.06 11.34
CA TYR A 464 -17.89 1.37 11.29
C TYR A 464 -16.39 1.22 11.29
N LEU A 465 -15.71 1.54 10.16
CA LEU A 465 -14.29 1.32 9.96
C LEU A 465 -13.50 2.61 10.20
N ILE A 466 -12.38 2.48 10.92
CA ILE A 466 -11.50 3.58 11.31
C ILE A 466 -10.10 3.27 10.77
N HIS A 467 -9.56 4.15 9.91
CA HIS A 467 -8.25 3.91 9.32
C HIS A 467 -7.10 4.21 10.29
N GLY A 468 -5.95 3.61 10.00
CA GLY A 468 -4.68 3.89 10.64
C GLY A 468 -3.96 5.09 10.02
N GLY A 469 -2.75 5.28 10.42
CA GLY A 469 -1.92 6.42 10.11
C GLY A 469 -1.49 7.10 11.42
N PRO A 470 -2.10 8.24 11.83
CA PRO A 470 -3.42 8.74 11.44
C PRO A 470 -3.50 9.44 10.08
N GLN A 471 -2.34 9.91 9.59
CA GLN A 471 -2.26 10.54 8.28
C GLN A 471 -2.31 9.46 7.18
N GLY A 472 -3.50 9.17 6.73
CA GLY A 472 -3.87 8.24 5.68
C GLY A 472 -5.30 8.52 5.27
N ALA A 473 -5.90 7.73 4.39
CA ALA A 473 -7.29 7.88 4.02
C ALA A 473 -7.94 6.55 3.63
N TRP A 474 -9.25 6.46 3.79
CA TRP A 474 -10.05 5.47 3.10
C TRP A 474 -10.27 5.94 1.67
N HIS A 475 -9.73 5.18 0.72
CA HIS A 475 -9.88 5.44 -0.71
C HIS A 475 -10.98 4.59 -1.35
N ASP A 476 -11.43 5.01 -2.53
CA ASP A 476 -12.24 4.16 -3.42
C ASP A 476 -11.32 3.11 -4.07
N GLU A 477 -10.99 2.05 -3.31
CA GLU A 477 -10.05 1.01 -3.71
C GLU A 477 -10.49 -0.39 -3.32
N TRP A 478 -9.96 -1.40 -4.01
CA TRP A 478 -10.00 -2.79 -3.58
C TRP A 478 -8.92 -3.04 -2.52
N HIS A 479 -9.21 -2.68 -1.27
CA HIS A 479 -8.22 -2.80 -0.21
C HIS A 479 -7.88 -4.26 0.10
N ALA A 480 -6.60 -4.64 0.01
CA ALA A 480 -6.16 -6.04 0.16
C ALA A 480 -6.28 -6.58 1.60
N ARG A 481 -6.29 -5.73 2.63
CA ARG A 481 -6.35 -6.08 4.05
C ARG A 481 -7.71 -5.72 4.67
N TRP A 482 -8.15 -4.49 4.57
CA TRP A 482 -9.40 -3.95 5.14
C TRP A 482 -10.47 -3.76 4.06
N ASN A 483 -10.83 -4.84 3.36
CA ASN A 483 -11.75 -4.80 2.22
C ASN A 483 -13.19 -4.54 2.65
N TYR A 484 -13.79 -3.47 2.15
CA TYR A 484 -15.16 -3.08 2.46
C TYR A 484 -16.19 -4.16 2.07
N GLN A 485 -15.99 -4.82 0.93
CA GLN A 485 -16.91 -5.85 0.42
C GLN A 485 -16.95 -7.08 1.34
N MET A 486 -15.84 -7.41 2.00
CA MET A 486 -15.79 -8.52 2.96
C MET A 486 -16.68 -8.26 4.18
N PHE A 487 -16.70 -7.04 4.71
CA PHE A 487 -17.64 -6.66 5.78
C PHE A 487 -19.07 -6.62 5.26
N ALA A 488 -19.30 -6.00 4.10
CA ALA A 488 -20.63 -5.90 3.50
C ALA A 488 -21.22 -7.28 3.16
N SER A 489 -20.39 -8.24 2.75
CA SER A 489 -20.82 -9.62 2.42
C SER A 489 -21.46 -10.36 3.57
N ARG A 490 -21.17 -9.95 4.82
CA ARG A 490 -21.82 -10.47 6.04
C ARG A 490 -23.15 -9.80 6.35
N GLY A 491 -23.62 -8.89 5.48
CA GLY A 491 -24.91 -8.20 5.63
C GLY A 491 -24.84 -6.91 6.45
N TYR A 492 -23.65 -6.32 6.59
CA TYR A 492 -23.47 -5.02 7.22
C TYR A 492 -23.61 -3.87 6.20
N VAL A 493 -24.21 -2.76 6.62
CA VAL A 493 -23.84 -1.47 6.05
C VAL A 493 -22.44 -1.15 6.56
N VAL A 494 -21.55 -0.75 5.67
CA VAL A 494 -20.18 -0.37 6.03
C VAL A 494 -20.05 1.14 5.89
N ALA A 495 -19.48 1.81 6.88
CA ALA A 495 -19.13 3.23 6.81
C ALA A 495 -17.65 3.42 7.20
N ALA A 496 -16.94 4.22 6.42
CA ALA A 496 -15.52 4.50 6.58
C ALA A 496 -15.32 6.02 6.47
N VAL A 497 -14.88 6.68 7.53
CA VAL A 497 -14.79 8.16 7.62
C VAL A 497 -13.34 8.59 7.54
N ASN A 498 -13.07 9.61 6.73
CA ASN A 498 -11.80 10.32 6.66
C ASN A 498 -11.85 11.53 7.59
N PHE A 499 -11.47 11.32 8.84
CA PHE A 499 -11.48 12.32 9.93
C PHE A 499 -10.31 13.30 9.80
N HIS A 500 -10.30 14.39 10.58
CA HIS A 500 -9.16 15.31 10.67
C HIS A 500 -7.86 14.54 10.95
N GLY A 501 -6.84 14.80 10.14
CA GLY A 501 -5.63 13.99 10.04
C GLY A 501 -5.53 13.26 8.72
N SER A 502 -6.66 12.94 8.07
CA SER A 502 -6.64 12.22 6.79
C SER A 502 -5.98 13.03 5.67
N THR A 503 -5.28 12.31 4.78
CA THR A 503 -4.67 12.87 3.57
C THR A 503 -5.69 13.13 2.47
N GLY A 504 -5.32 13.90 1.45
CA GLY A 504 -6.18 14.16 0.29
C GLY A 504 -7.22 15.28 0.47
N TYR A 505 -7.28 15.93 1.64
CA TYR A 505 -8.22 17.02 1.96
C TYR A 505 -7.52 18.37 2.18
N GLY A 506 -6.24 18.45 1.85
CA GLY A 506 -5.36 19.59 2.02
C GLY A 506 -4.56 19.54 3.32
N GLN A 507 -3.36 20.11 3.30
CA GLN A 507 -2.38 19.98 4.39
C GLN A 507 -2.93 20.46 5.75
N LYS A 508 -3.75 21.54 5.79
CA LYS A 508 -4.38 22.00 7.02
C LYS A 508 -5.26 20.93 7.68
N PHE A 509 -5.97 20.13 6.88
CA PHE A 509 -6.81 19.04 7.39
C PHE A 509 -5.95 17.90 7.94
N THR A 510 -4.85 17.58 7.25
CA THR A 510 -3.87 16.57 7.68
C THR A 510 -3.17 17.01 8.97
N ASP A 511 -2.74 18.26 9.09
CA ASP A 511 -2.06 18.78 10.25
C ASP A 511 -2.92 18.83 11.54
N ALA A 512 -4.24 18.89 11.38
CA ALA A 512 -5.15 19.15 12.49
C ALA A 512 -5.13 18.07 13.59
N ILE A 513 -4.64 16.86 13.28
CA ILE A 513 -4.57 15.78 14.25
C ILE A 513 -3.34 15.86 15.16
N SER A 514 -2.24 16.46 14.70
CA SER A 514 -1.00 16.54 15.49
C SER A 514 -1.27 17.21 16.84
N GLN A 515 -0.94 16.53 17.93
CA GLN A 515 -1.24 16.87 19.33
C GLN A 515 -2.73 16.85 19.71
N HIS A 516 -3.61 16.32 18.83
CA HIS A 516 -5.06 16.26 18.97
C HIS A 516 -5.66 14.87 18.72
N TRP A 517 -4.95 13.84 19.10
CA TRP A 517 -5.26 12.44 18.75
C TRP A 517 -6.66 11.97 19.16
N GLY A 518 -7.16 12.43 20.31
CA GLY A 518 -8.42 11.96 20.88
C GLY A 518 -9.56 12.98 20.86
N ASP A 519 -9.41 14.17 20.26
CA ASP A 519 -10.48 15.18 20.22
C ASP A 519 -11.08 15.36 18.81
N TYR A 520 -10.42 16.05 17.87
CA TYR A 520 -11.01 16.34 16.54
C TYR A 520 -11.38 15.08 15.76
N PRO A 521 -10.53 14.03 15.66
CA PRO A 521 -10.91 12.80 15.01
C PRO A 521 -12.08 12.09 15.69
N PHE A 522 -12.12 12.08 17.03
CA PHE A 522 -13.23 11.51 17.78
C PHE A 522 -14.54 12.27 17.51
N GLU A 523 -14.51 13.61 17.48
CA GLU A 523 -15.67 14.43 17.14
C GLU A 523 -16.17 14.12 15.73
N ASP A 524 -15.28 14.03 14.75
CA ASP A 524 -15.60 13.66 13.36
C ASP A 524 -16.26 12.28 13.28
N LEU A 525 -15.65 11.30 13.93
CA LEU A 525 -16.18 9.94 13.94
C LEU A 525 -17.56 9.87 14.60
N MET A 526 -17.78 10.61 15.69
CA MET A 526 -19.10 10.64 16.36
C MET A 526 -20.15 11.38 15.53
N LYS A 527 -19.81 12.48 14.86
CA LYS A 527 -20.72 13.17 13.93
C LYS A 527 -21.00 12.36 12.67
N GLY A 528 -19.98 11.67 12.14
CA GLY A 528 -20.15 10.72 11.05
C GLY A 528 -21.07 9.55 11.42
N LEU A 529 -20.88 9.00 12.61
CA LEU A 529 -21.76 7.97 13.16
C LEU A 529 -23.21 8.48 13.29
N ASP A 530 -23.41 9.74 13.69
CA ASP A 530 -24.74 10.36 13.73
C ASP A 530 -25.38 10.47 12.35
N ALA A 531 -24.60 10.87 11.34
CA ALA A 531 -25.07 10.97 9.97
C ALA A 531 -25.51 9.60 9.44
N VAL A 532 -24.71 8.56 9.65
CA VAL A 532 -24.98 7.20 9.20
C VAL A 532 -26.15 6.57 9.98
N ALA A 533 -26.24 6.77 11.29
CA ALA A 533 -27.30 6.21 12.14
C ALA A 533 -28.70 6.76 11.83
N ARG A 534 -28.80 7.94 11.18
CA ARG A 534 -30.06 8.53 10.71
C ARG A 534 -30.57 7.91 9.42
N LEU A 535 -29.76 7.15 8.69
CA LEU A 535 -30.17 6.50 7.45
C LEU A 535 -31.28 5.47 7.75
N PRO A 536 -32.40 5.45 7.00
CA PRO A 536 -33.55 4.67 7.34
C PRO A 536 -33.32 3.14 7.36
N TYR A 537 -32.29 2.70 6.64
CA TYR A 537 -31.90 1.31 6.52
C TYR A 537 -30.78 0.90 7.51
N VAL A 538 -30.28 1.79 8.35
CA VAL A 538 -29.30 1.46 9.39
C VAL A 538 -30.02 1.15 10.71
N ASP A 539 -29.65 0.04 11.34
CA ASP A 539 -30.07 -0.28 12.69
C ASP A 539 -29.11 0.31 13.71
N SER A 540 -29.44 1.49 14.21
CA SER A 540 -28.61 2.21 15.19
C SER A 540 -28.49 1.51 16.56
N THR A 541 -29.22 0.40 16.78
CA THR A 541 -29.08 -0.42 18.00
C THR A 541 -28.03 -1.53 17.83
N ARG A 542 -27.55 -1.78 16.61
CA ARG A 542 -26.61 -2.84 16.24
C ARG A 542 -25.42 -2.27 15.44
N MET A 543 -24.54 -1.55 16.15
CA MET A 543 -23.35 -0.91 15.57
C MET A 543 -22.10 -1.47 16.20
N GLY A 544 -21.12 -1.82 15.38
CA GLY A 544 -19.75 -2.21 15.77
C GLY A 544 -18.71 -1.30 15.12
N ALA A 545 -17.58 -1.10 15.77
CA ALA A 545 -16.45 -0.40 15.21
C ALA A 545 -15.21 -1.29 15.12
N ALA A 546 -14.40 -1.08 14.09
CA ALA A 546 -13.16 -1.80 13.87
C ALA A 546 -12.09 -0.86 13.29
N GLY A 547 -10.83 -1.00 13.75
CA GLY A 547 -9.73 -0.20 13.25
C GLY A 547 -8.38 -0.83 13.55
N ALA A 548 -7.35 -0.35 12.85
CA ALA A 548 -5.97 -0.81 13.02
C ALA A 548 -5.02 0.36 13.25
N SER A 549 -3.90 0.11 13.97
CA SER A 549 -2.88 1.12 14.23
C SER A 549 -3.48 2.33 14.96
N TYR A 550 -3.40 3.53 14.41
CA TYR A 550 -4.17 4.66 14.94
C TYR A 550 -5.68 4.35 15.00
N GLY A 551 -6.24 3.62 14.03
CA GLY A 551 -7.64 3.19 14.08
C GLY A 551 -7.93 2.26 15.26
N GLY A 552 -6.97 1.42 15.64
CA GLY A 552 -7.00 0.61 16.86
C GLY A 552 -6.92 1.47 18.14
N TYR A 553 -6.00 2.45 18.17
CA TYR A 553 -5.98 3.48 19.21
C TYR A 553 -7.37 4.13 19.39
N MET A 554 -8.00 4.54 18.30
CA MET A 554 -9.32 5.18 18.34
C MET A 554 -10.41 4.19 18.81
N VAL A 555 -10.29 2.90 18.50
CA VAL A 555 -11.18 1.86 19.05
C VAL A 555 -11.07 1.80 20.57
N TYR A 556 -9.86 1.82 21.13
CA TYR A 556 -9.64 1.92 22.57
C TYR A 556 -10.18 3.22 23.16
N TRP A 557 -9.97 4.33 22.46
CA TRP A 557 -10.49 5.65 22.87
C TRP A 557 -12.01 5.66 22.91
N LEU A 558 -12.67 5.11 21.87
CA LEU A 558 -14.13 4.95 21.82
C LEU A 558 -14.67 4.13 23.01
N ALA A 559 -13.99 3.05 23.39
CA ALA A 559 -14.37 2.22 24.53
C ALA A 559 -14.44 2.99 25.85
N GLY A 560 -13.58 4.02 26.00
CA GLY A 560 -13.54 4.89 27.18
C GLY A 560 -14.52 6.08 27.16
N HIS A 561 -15.01 6.45 25.97
CA HIS A 561 -15.74 7.73 25.79
C HIS A 561 -17.17 7.58 25.29
N THR A 562 -17.58 6.38 24.81
CA THR A 562 -18.94 6.15 24.33
C THR A 562 -19.41 4.72 24.56
N ASN A 563 -20.73 4.52 24.72
CA ASN A 563 -21.37 3.21 24.81
C ASN A 563 -22.26 2.92 23.59
N ARG A 564 -22.05 3.62 22.48
CA ARG A 564 -22.92 3.48 21.28
C ARG A 564 -22.66 2.18 20.52
N PHE A 565 -21.45 1.63 20.62
CA PHE A 565 -21.08 0.40 19.95
C PHE A 565 -21.38 -0.83 20.83
N LYS A 566 -21.89 -1.90 20.22
CA LYS A 566 -22.15 -3.19 20.88
C LYS A 566 -20.94 -4.10 20.91
N VAL A 567 -19.97 -3.84 20.03
CA VAL A 567 -18.76 -4.64 19.84
C VAL A 567 -17.69 -3.78 19.22
N LEU A 568 -16.45 -4.06 19.60
CA LEU A 568 -15.25 -3.40 19.10
C LEU A 568 -14.25 -4.45 18.60
N VAL A 569 -13.47 -4.05 17.57
CA VAL A 569 -12.33 -4.84 17.06
C VAL A 569 -11.15 -3.90 16.95
N ASP A 570 -10.16 -4.17 17.75
CA ASP A 570 -8.84 -3.55 17.68
C ASP A 570 -7.89 -4.45 16.90
N HIS A 571 -7.04 -3.86 16.08
CA HIS A 571 -5.89 -4.51 15.47
C HIS A 571 -4.68 -3.60 15.66
N ASP A 572 -3.66 -4.09 16.37
CA ASP A 572 -2.37 -3.44 16.63
C ASP A 572 -2.47 -1.95 17.06
N GLY A 573 -3.49 -1.62 17.87
CA GLY A 573 -3.74 -0.25 18.32
C GLY A 573 -2.82 0.19 19.45
N VAL A 574 -2.52 1.50 19.49
CA VAL A 574 -1.79 2.13 20.60
C VAL A 574 -2.70 2.25 21.82
N PHE A 575 -2.40 1.48 22.87
CA PHE A 575 -3.13 1.53 24.13
C PHE A 575 -2.50 2.51 25.12
N ASN A 576 -1.17 2.58 25.14
CA ASN A 576 -0.41 3.37 26.07
C ASN A 576 0.73 4.11 25.34
N PRO A 577 0.54 5.35 24.90
CA PRO A 577 1.57 6.12 24.20
C PRO A 577 2.91 6.22 24.93
N THR A 578 2.91 6.10 26.27
CA THR A 578 4.15 6.11 27.07
C THR A 578 4.99 4.86 26.83
N SER A 579 4.38 3.66 26.75
CA SER A 579 5.10 2.42 26.43
C SER A 579 5.46 2.36 24.95
N MET A 580 4.56 2.83 24.07
CA MET A 580 4.85 2.92 22.64
C MET A 580 6.12 3.74 22.37
N TYR A 581 6.30 4.90 23.01
CA TYR A 581 7.50 5.72 22.83
C TYR A 581 8.80 4.94 23.09
N GLY A 582 8.81 4.06 24.10
CA GLY A 582 9.99 3.27 24.46
C GLY A 582 10.18 2.01 23.63
N SER A 583 9.26 1.67 22.73
CA SER A 583 9.26 0.39 22.02
C SER A 583 9.02 0.51 20.51
N THR A 584 8.55 1.66 20.00
CA THR A 584 8.43 1.87 18.55
C THR A 584 9.78 2.00 17.86
N GLU A 585 9.83 1.67 16.59
CA GLU A 585 11.01 1.87 15.74
C GLU A 585 11.10 3.28 15.14
N GLU A 586 10.02 4.08 15.20
CA GLU A 586 9.91 5.42 14.58
C GLU A 586 9.65 6.51 15.63
N LEU A 587 10.70 6.99 16.29
CA LEU A 587 10.56 8.03 17.32
C LEU A 587 10.12 9.39 16.77
N TRP A 588 10.57 9.77 15.55
CA TRP A 588 10.18 11.02 14.90
C TRP A 588 8.66 11.19 14.81
N PHE A 589 7.92 10.11 14.48
CA PHE A 589 6.47 10.11 14.39
C PHE A 589 5.84 10.44 15.75
N VAL A 590 6.21 9.71 16.79
CA VAL A 590 5.65 9.89 18.14
C VAL A 590 6.00 11.27 18.69
N GLU A 591 7.23 11.74 18.46
CA GLU A 591 7.66 13.06 18.91
C GLU A 591 6.90 14.20 18.21
N TRP A 592 6.62 14.06 16.92
CA TRP A 592 5.78 15.02 16.21
C TRP A 592 4.35 15.03 16.75
N GLU A 593 3.74 13.85 16.83
CA GLU A 593 2.34 13.70 17.22
C GLU A 593 2.05 14.09 18.67
N PHE A 594 3.01 13.94 19.56
CA PHE A 594 2.88 14.30 20.97
C PHE A 594 3.68 15.55 21.37
N GLY A 595 4.17 16.33 20.38
CA GLY A 595 4.79 17.63 20.59
C GLY A 595 6.16 17.57 21.26
N GLY A 596 6.92 16.52 21.09
CA GLY A 596 8.28 16.30 21.55
C GLY A 596 8.47 15.00 22.31
N ALA A 597 9.72 14.73 22.68
CA ALA A 597 10.11 13.51 23.40
C ALA A 597 9.32 13.33 24.70
N LEU A 598 8.96 12.08 25.01
CA LEU A 598 8.21 11.71 26.23
C LEU A 598 8.79 12.35 27.51
N TYR A 599 10.10 12.37 27.62
CA TYR A 599 10.80 12.87 28.82
C TYR A 599 10.63 14.40 29.02
N GLY A 600 10.31 15.12 27.94
CA GLY A 600 10.07 16.57 27.96
C GLY A 600 8.60 16.96 27.94
N ASN A 601 7.70 16.12 27.45
CA ASN A 601 6.28 16.44 27.23
C ASN A 601 5.29 15.37 27.72
N ARG A 602 5.61 14.67 28.79
CA ARG A 602 4.78 13.60 29.36
C ARG A 602 3.27 13.95 29.50
N PRO A 603 2.88 15.19 29.89
CA PRO A 603 1.46 15.51 30.04
C PRO A 603 0.61 15.28 28.78
N LEU A 604 1.17 15.45 27.58
CA LEU A 604 0.42 15.21 26.33
C LEU A 604 0.26 13.71 26.03
N TYR A 605 1.28 12.90 26.35
CA TYR A 605 1.20 11.44 26.29
C TYR A 605 0.12 10.89 27.22
N ASP A 606 0.10 11.37 28.48
CA ASP A 606 -0.90 10.95 29.47
C ASP A 606 -2.31 11.41 29.06
N LYS A 607 -2.46 12.63 28.50
CA LYS A 607 -3.75 13.19 28.04
C LYS A 607 -4.42 12.29 27.01
N TRP A 608 -3.67 11.80 26.03
CA TRP A 608 -4.20 11.02 24.91
C TRP A 608 -4.06 9.49 25.11
N SER A 609 -3.79 9.03 26.34
CA SER A 609 -3.63 7.62 26.65
C SER A 609 -4.96 6.92 26.90
N PRO A 610 -5.39 5.94 26.06
CA PRO A 610 -6.56 5.10 26.33
C PRO A 610 -6.47 4.36 27.67
N LEU A 611 -5.28 4.03 28.16
CA LEU A 611 -5.03 3.42 29.45
C LEU A 611 -5.70 4.20 30.59
N ALA A 612 -5.69 5.55 30.54
CA ALA A 612 -6.31 6.38 31.55
C ALA A 612 -7.82 6.16 31.72
N PHE A 613 -8.47 5.65 30.70
CA PHE A 613 -9.92 5.43 30.64
C PHE A 613 -10.31 3.96 30.67
N ALA A 614 -9.36 3.04 30.75
CA ALA A 614 -9.62 1.58 30.68
C ALA A 614 -10.58 1.10 31.80
N ALA A 615 -10.57 1.75 32.97
CA ALA A 615 -11.49 1.44 34.06
C ALA A 615 -12.98 1.65 33.71
N SER A 616 -13.29 2.45 32.70
CA SER A 616 -14.66 2.71 32.22
C SER A 616 -15.12 1.75 31.11
N TRP A 617 -14.24 0.90 30.59
CA TRP A 617 -14.54 0.02 29.46
C TRP A 617 -15.61 -1.02 29.80
N LYS A 618 -16.60 -1.18 28.91
CA LYS A 618 -17.71 -2.11 29.05
C LYS A 618 -18.03 -2.89 27.77
N THR A 619 -17.63 -2.34 26.64
CA THR A 619 -17.96 -2.91 25.32
C THR A 619 -17.08 -4.13 25.03
N PRO A 620 -17.66 -5.29 24.66
CA PRO A 620 -16.91 -6.46 24.24
C PRO A 620 -15.90 -6.11 23.13
N MET A 621 -14.65 -6.62 23.26
CA MET A 621 -13.58 -6.26 22.34
C MET A 621 -12.77 -7.48 21.90
N LEU A 622 -12.51 -7.58 20.60
CA LEU A 622 -11.47 -8.44 20.01
C LEU A 622 -10.21 -7.61 19.85
N ILE A 623 -9.11 -8.12 20.36
CA ILE A 623 -7.76 -7.57 20.13
C ILE A 623 -7.02 -8.50 19.20
N VAL A 624 -6.42 -7.96 18.15
CA VAL A 624 -5.54 -8.66 17.21
C VAL A 624 -4.17 -8.02 17.25
N HIS A 625 -3.11 -8.81 17.42
CA HIS A 625 -1.76 -8.29 17.42
C HIS A 625 -0.73 -9.34 16.99
N SER A 626 0.40 -8.91 16.46
CA SER A 626 1.42 -9.77 15.88
C SER A 626 2.76 -9.64 16.61
N GLN A 627 3.57 -10.73 16.62
CA GLN A 627 4.85 -10.79 17.32
C GLN A 627 5.93 -9.89 16.73
N LEU A 628 5.92 -9.74 15.39
CA LEU A 628 6.96 -9.00 14.67
C LEU A 628 6.53 -7.55 14.37
N ASP A 629 5.55 -7.05 15.11
CA ASP A 629 5.14 -5.66 15.02
C ASP A 629 6.09 -4.77 15.83
N TYR A 630 6.96 -4.05 15.14
CA TYR A 630 7.92 -3.13 15.76
C TYR A 630 7.48 -1.66 15.61
N ARG A 631 6.40 -1.41 14.87
CA ARG A 631 5.73 -0.13 14.73
C ARG A 631 4.89 0.20 15.96
N VAL A 632 3.95 -0.68 16.29
CA VAL A 632 3.15 -0.68 17.52
C VAL A 632 3.44 -1.99 18.24
N ASP A 633 4.31 -1.95 19.23
CA ASP A 633 4.84 -3.15 19.87
C ASP A 633 3.72 -4.01 20.49
N LEU A 634 3.87 -5.34 20.39
CA LEU A 634 2.92 -6.34 20.88
C LEU A 634 2.49 -6.12 22.34
N SER A 635 3.33 -5.47 23.15
CA SER A 635 3.00 -5.13 24.54
C SER A 635 1.75 -4.25 24.68
N GLU A 636 1.41 -3.45 23.67
CA GLU A 636 0.20 -2.64 23.67
C GLU A 636 -1.05 -3.54 23.70
N GLY A 637 -1.09 -4.59 22.87
CA GLY A 637 -2.14 -5.59 22.87
C GLY A 637 -2.22 -6.37 24.18
N TYR A 638 -1.07 -6.76 24.78
CA TYR A 638 -1.06 -7.44 26.07
C TYR A 638 -1.64 -6.57 27.19
N GLN A 639 -1.26 -5.30 27.26
CA GLN A 639 -1.75 -4.36 28.27
C GLN A 639 -3.28 -4.18 28.14
N ALA A 640 -3.78 -3.95 26.93
CA ALA A 640 -5.21 -3.76 26.67
C ALA A 640 -6.03 -5.02 26.99
N PHE A 641 -5.59 -6.20 26.55
CA PHE A 641 -6.25 -7.46 26.86
C PHE A 641 -6.29 -7.75 28.38
N THR A 642 -5.18 -7.48 29.07
CA THR A 642 -5.11 -7.62 30.52
C THR A 642 -6.11 -6.70 31.22
N ALA A 643 -6.21 -5.42 30.79
CA ALA A 643 -7.17 -4.47 31.33
C ALA A 643 -8.61 -4.98 31.16
N LEU A 644 -9.03 -5.37 29.95
CA LEU A 644 -10.35 -5.91 29.67
C LEU A 644 -10.69 -7.12 30.55
N ARG A 645 -9.78 -8.08 30.66
CA ARG A 645 -10.00 -9.29 31.45
C ARG A 645 -10.08 -9.01 32.95
N LYS A 646 -9.27 -8.10 33.46
CA LYS A 646 -9.31 -7.65 34.87
C LYS A 646 -10.61 -6.93 35.20
N MET A 647 -11.16 -6.17 34.26
CA MET A 647 -12.45 -5.46 34.39
C MET A 647 -13.66 -6.37 34.17
N GLY A 648 -13.47 -7.65 33.82
CA GLY A 648 -14.55 -8.58 33.51
C GLY A 648 -15.26 -8.32 32.17
N VAL A 649 -14.68 -7.52 31.31
CA VAL A 649 -15.21 -7.23 29.96
C VAL A 649 -14.97 -8.44 29.05
N PRO A 650 -15.98 -8.90 28.29
CA PRO A 650 -15.80 -9.97 27.31
C PRO A 650 -14.75 -9.58 26.26
N ALA A 651 -13.68 -10.38 26.18
CA ALA A 651 -12.59 -10.10 25.26
C ALA A 651 -11.97 -11.38 24.71
N LYS A 652 -11.46 -11.30 23.48
CA LYS A 652 -10.59 -12.29 22.84
C LYS A 652 -9.28 -11.62 22.45
N PHE A 653 -8.21 -12.40 22.42
CA PHE A 653 -6.90 -11.97 21.90
C PHE A 653 -6.49 -12.92 20.78
N LEU A 654 -6.38 -12.39 19.56
CA LEU A 654 -5.90 -13.13 18.40
C LEU A 654 -4.44 -12.74 18.16
N TYR A 655 -3.54 -13.70 18.35
CA TYR A 655 -2.10 -13.50 18.28
C TYR A 655 -1.50 -14.21 17.07
N PHE A 656 -0.65 -13.50 16.30
CA PHE A 656 0.09 -14.07 15.18
C PHE A 656 1.60 -14.06 15.48
N PRO A 657 2.25 -15.23 15.60
CA PRO A 657 3.68 -15.31 15.93
C PRO A 657 4.62 -14.99 14.77
N ASP A 658 4.11 -14.95 13.53
CA ASP A 658 4.85 -14.89 12.29
C ASP A 658 4.41 -13.76 11.35
N GLU A 659 3.70 -12.75 11.87
CA GLU A 659 3.29 -11.54 11.15
C GLU A 659 3.86 -10.29 11.84
N GLY A 660 4.01 -9.22 11.04
CA GLY A 660 4.34 -7.87 11.50
C GLY A 660 3.09 -7.04 11.76
N HIS A 661 3.19 -5.72 11.55
CA HIS A 661 2.07 -4.78 11.68
C HIS A 661 0.93 -5.10 10.70
N TRP A 662 1.19 -5.83 9.63
CA TRP A 662 0.21 -6.31 8.67
C TRP A 662 0.11 -7.82 8.64
N VAL A 663 -1.11 -8.36 8.67
CA VAL A 663 -1.38 -9.79 8.50
C VAL A 663 -1.46 -10.10 6.99
N LEU A 664 -0.43 -10.72 6.44
CA LEU A 664 -0.24 -10.89 5.00
C LEU A 664 -0.29 -12.34 4.53
N ARG A 665 0.11 -13.30 5.37
CA ARG A 665 0.16 -14.72 4.98
C ARG A 665 -1.26 -15.26 4.74
N PRO A 666 -1.51 -16.01 3.66
CA PRO A 666 -2.86 -16.45 3.28
C PRO A 666 -3.64 -17.17 4.38
N ARG A 667 -2.99 -18.07 5.14
CA ARG A 667 -3.66 -18.80 6.24
C ARG A 667 -4.01 -17.86 7.39
N ASN A 668 -3.11 -16.92 7.72
CA ASN A 668 -3.34 -15.95 8.79
C ASN A 668 -4.45 -14.95 8.40
N ARG A 669 -4.50 -14.52 7.14
CA ARG A 669 -5.62 -13.71 6.61
C ARG A 669 -6.96 -14.43 6.73
N ARG A 670 -7.00 -15.77 6.48
CA ARG A 670 -8.22 -16.57 6.68
C ARG A 670 -8.68 -16.55 8.13
N ILE A 671 -7.74 -16.75 9.06
CA ILE A 671 -8.05 -16.73 10.51
C ILE A 671 -8.48 -15.33 10.94
N TRP A 672 -7.79 -14.29 10.47
CA TRP A 672 -8.13 -12.90 10.75
C TRP A 672 -9.56 -12.58 10.32
N TRP A 673 -9.90 -12.79 9.05
CA TRP A 673 -11.25 -12.51 8.51
C TRP A 673 -12.33 -13.33 9.20
N GLY A 674 -12.10 -14.61 9.40
CA GLY A 674 -13.05 -15.47 10.11
C GLY A 674 -13.31 -14.98 11.53
N THR A 675 -12.24 -14.71 12.29
CA THR A 675 -12.36 -14.30 13.70
C THR A 675 -13.01 -12.93 13.85
N VAL A 676 -12.62 -11.94 13.01
CA VAL A 676 -13.18 -10.58 13.05
C VAL A 676 -14.66 -10.57 12.69
N LEU A 677 -15.04 -11.21 11.59
CA LEU A 677 -16.42 -11.23 11.14
C LEU A 677 -17.32 -12.03 12.09
N ASP A 678 -16.87 -13.16 12.62
CA ASP A 678 -17.63 -13.95 13.58
C ASP A 678 -17.77 -13.22 14.94
N TRP A 679 -16.75 -12.44 15.35
CA TRP A 679 -16.83 -11.61 16.55
C TRP A 679 -17.86 -10.49 16.38
N LEU A 680 -17.89 -9.81 15.25
CA LEU A 680 -18.94 -8.82 14.94
C LEU A 680 -20.33 -9.45 14.90
N ASP A 681 -20.48 -10.61 14.21
CA ASP A 681 -21.75 -11.33 14.09
C ASP A 681 -22.31 -11.74 15.46
N GLN A 682 -21.48 -12.17 16.38
CA GLN A 682 -21.88 -12.60 17.74
C GLN A 682 -22.68 -11.52 18.48
N TYR A 683 -22.37 -10.24 18.28
CA TYR A 683 -23.00 -9.13 19.02
C TYR A 683 -23.97 -8.31 18.16
N LEU A 684 -23.88 -8.39 16.84
CA LEU A 684 -24.67 -7.56 15.94
C LEU A 684 -25.81 -8.30 15.24
N LYS A 685 -25.79 -9.65 15.26
CA LYS A 685 -26.88 -10.46 14.68
C LYS A 685 -27.76 -11.10 15.75
N PRO A 686 -29.06 -11.33 15.50
CA PRO A 686 -29.92 -12.03 16.42
C PRO A 686 -29.40 -13.45 16.71
N ALA A 687 -29.51 -13.89 17.96
CA ALA A 687 -29.25 -15.27 18.34
C ALA A 687 -30.12 -16.22 17.50
N GLY A 688 -29.52 -17.09 16.70
CA GLY A 688 -30.22 -18.02 15.80
C GLY A 688 -30.15 -17.69 14.31
N ALA A 689 -29.61 -16.55 13.89
CA ALA A 689 -29.20 -16.34 12.50
C ALA A 689 -27.91 -17.13 12.24
N ALA A 690 -28.03 -18.45 12.10
CA ALA A 690 -26.90 -19.31 11.80
C ALA A 690 -26.25 -18.86 10.49
N VAL A 691 -24.97 -18.62 10.55
CA VAL A 691 -24.07 -18.55 9.40
C VAL A 691 -24.34 -19.83 8.59
N GLY A 692 -24.82 -19.68 7.34
CA GLY A 692 -24.88 -20.80 6.41
C GLY A 692 -23.48 -21.40 6.34
N ALA A 693 -23.31 -22.58 6.90
CA ALA A 693 -22.07 -23.33 6.87
C ALA A 693 -21.72 -23.61 5.41
N GLY A 694 -20.81 -22.81 4.86
CA GLY A 694 -20.08 -23.17 3.67
C GLY A 694 -19.26 -24.41 4.01
N GLY A 695 -19.72 -25.56 3.51
CA GLY A 695 -19.05 -26.81 3.33
C GLY A 695 -17.98 -27.24 4.35
N ALA A 696 -18.39 -27.97 5.36
CA ALA A 696 -17.51 -28.96 5.97
C ALA A 696 -17.23 -30.05 4.92
N GLY A 697 -16.13 -29.89 4.17
CA GLY A 697 -15.52 -30.96 3.43
C GLY A 697 -15.01 -32.01 4.42
N SER A 698 -15.65 -33.18 4.38
CA SER A 698 -15.27 -34.38 5.10
C SER A 698 -13.80 -34.75 4.89
N ARG A 699 -13.16 -35.06 6.02
CA ARG A 699 -11.98 -35.87 6.32
C ARG A 699 -10.91 -36.03 5.26
#